data_4d7a7451639a34a6f476c5b81461758c
#
_entry.id   4d7a7451639a34a6f476c5b81461758c
#
_cell.length_a   1.000
_cell.length_b   1.000
_cell.length_c   1.000
_cell.angle_alpha   90.00
_cell.angle_beta   90.00
_cell.angle_gamma   90.00
#
_symmetry.space_group_name_H-M   'P 1'
#
loop_
_entity.id
_entity.type
_entity.pdbx_description
1 polymer ?
#
loop_
_entity_poly.entity_id
_entity_poly.type
_entity_poly.pdbx_seq_one_letter_code
_entity_poly.pdbx_strand_id
1 'polypeptide(L)'
;MGALEGAVVLGQSTSNVCMTRFDDIRLLRINYLRGPNLWTYRPVLEVWLDLGQLEDYPSNKIDGFTDRLTALLPALIEHHCGVGERGGFIQRLTEGTWSGHVLEHVVIELLNLAGMPTGFGQTRSTSEHGVYRMVFRARDEQVARVALAEGHRLLMAAINNDPFTAHDVQKAVDAVKAKVEDCYLGPSTAAIVSAATDRGIPHMRLNSGNLVQLGYGANQQRIWTAETDYTSAIGESIASDKELTKSLLASCGVPVPEGQVVANAEEAWEAAEDIGLPVVVKPSDANHGRGVSLELTTREEVMAAFAVAEPEGSDVMVERFIRGHEHRLLVVGGEVVAAARGEIITVTGDGKSTVAELIEKQLNSDPRRGAEEEYPLDLIVLDTDAKLQLELKRQELDGASVPAAGRVVTIQRNGNMANDCTDQVHPEVAHAAVLAARVVGLDIAGIDLVAQDIGKPLGPQRGAIVEVNAGPGLLMHLKPAVGSPRPVGRAICDHLFPNDAPGRIPVVGVAGSQDTAVLARLVAWLINLGGRHTGLACRDGLFLERRRVDARNSANWDAGHRLLVNRAVQAVVIENGAETILRDGLAYDRCEVGIVTDLEGAEALADYDITESDQMVKVLRTQVDVVLGEGTAVLNAGDPRVAGLAPLCDGAVILYAADPQAAALAAHQAAGGKAVLVRQDRVVLANGSSESFLPGLGRLTVWRATHVGVSLESLLAAVAAAWALGIPLNLIGAGVEAFEADLQAALASLQLSQTQPLSSPQLQLA
;
A
#
# COMPACT_ATOMS: atom_id res chain seq x y z
N MET A 1 46.95 -84.09 11.82
CA MET A 1 47.58 -82.93 12.48
C MET A 1 47.52 -81.74 11.55
N GLY A 2 46.98 -80.66 11.95
CA GLY A 2 47.04 -79.37 11.28
C GLY A 2 45.74 -78.91 10.62
N ALA A 3 44.86 -78.37 11.45
CA ALA A 3 43.68 -77.61 11.00
C ALA A 3 44.10 -76.28 10.38
N LEU A 4 43.52 -75.90 9.24
CA LEU A 4 43.54 -74.57 8.72
C LEU A 4 42.14 -73.97 8.71
N GLU A 5 41.93 -73.03 9.64
CA GLU A 5 40.72 -72.17 9.68
C GLU A 5 40.77 -71.15 8.54
N GLY A 6 39.78 -71.26 7.70
CA GLY A 6 39.53 -70.22 6.65
C GLY A 6 38.57 -69.16 7.19
N ALA A 7 39.06 -67.94 7.38
CA ALA A 7 38.23 -66.79 7.70
C ALA A 7 37.48 -66.31 6.44
N VAL A 8 36.13 -66.36 6.50
CA VAL A 8 35.27 -65.74 5.50
C VAL A 8 35.17 -64.25 5.82
N VAL A 9 35.78 -63.41 4.99
CA VAL A 9 35.59 -61.94 4.97
C VAL A 9 34.29 -61.65 4.25
N LEU A 10 33.27 -61.30 5.00
CA LEU A 10 32.05 -60.70 4.48
C LEU A 10 32.38 -59.28 3.98
N GLY A 11 32.53 -59.16 2.69
CA GLY A 11 32.60 -57.88 2.02
C GLY A 11 31.26 -57.15 2.14
N GLN A 12 31.21 -56.08 2.92
CA GLN A 12 30.10 -55.11 2.87
C GLN A 12 30.18 -54.42 1.53
N SER A 13 29.27 -54.80 0.63
CA SER A 13 28.98 -54.06 -0.62
C SER A 13 28.25 -52.77 -0.21
N THR A 14 29.00 -51.70 -0.06
CA THR A 14 28.42 -50.36 -0.13
C THR A 14 27.97 -50.13 -1.56
N SER A 15 26.68 -50.39 -1.84
CA SER A 15 26.05 -49.91 -3.06
C SER A 15 26.07 -48.38 -3.01
N ASN A 16 27.03 -47.77 -3.73
CA ASN A 16 26.91 -46.37 -4.11
C ASN A 16 25.68 -46.29 -5.00
N VAL A 17 24.54 -45.97 -4.44
CA VAL A 17 23.38 -45.49 -5.21
C VAL A 17 23.83 -44.19 -5.82
N CYS A 18 24.13 -44.20 -7.11
CA CYS A 18 24.37 -42.98 -7.87
C CYS A 18 23.08 -42.19 -7.84
N MET A 19 22.96 -41.25 -6.91
CA MET A 19 21.79 -40.34 -6.85
C MET A 19 21.76 -39.55 -8.16
N THR A 20 20.68 -39.67 -8.90
CA THR A 20 20.45 -38.87 -10.11
C THR A 20 20.39 -37.39 -9.68
N ARG A 21 21.35 -36.58 -10.15
CA ARG A 21 21.30 -35.13 -9.98
C ARG A 21 20.44 -34.53 -11.07
N PHE A 22 19.46 -33.76 -10.68
CA PHE A 22 18.56 -33.06 -11.60
C PHE A 22 19.09 -31.67 -11.93
N ASP A 23 18.86 -31.26 -13.18
CA ASP A 23 19.09 -29.89 -13.62
C ASP A 23 18.08 -28.94 -12.92
N ASP A 24 18.48 -27.67 -12.79
CA ASP A 24 17.65 -26.66 -12.18
C ASP A 24 16.37 -26.39 -13.00
N ILE A 25 15.24 -26.18 -12.33
CA ILE A 25 14.01 -25.68 -12.92
C ILE A 25 14.32 -24.34 -13.60
N ARG A 26 14.00 -24.23 -14.88
CA ARG A 26 14.23 -23.00 -15.64
C ARG A 26 13.09 -22.01 -15.45
N LEU A 27 13.42 -20.79 -15.07
CA LEU A 27 12.47 -19.67 -14.98
C LEU A 27 12.43 -18.98 -16.36
N LEU A 28 11.41 -19.28 -17.17
CA LEU A 28 11.30 -18.79 -18.54
C LEU A 28 10.86 -17.33 -18.61
N ARG A 29 9.89 -16.95 -17.78
CA ARG A 29 9.33 -15.60 -17.72
C ARG A 29 8.82 -15.32 -16.32
N ILE A 30 9.01 -14.09 -15.86
CA ILE A 30 8.51 -13.62 -14.56
C ILE A 30 7.79 -12.29 -14.78
N ASN A 31 6.46 -12.28 -14.59
CA ASN A 31 5.60 -11.11 -14.74
C ASN A 31 5.00 -10.70 -13.39
N TYR A 32 5.02 -9.42 -13.10
CA TYR A 32 4.29 -8.86 -11.98
C TYR A 32 2.97 -8.24 -12.45
N LEU A 33 1.86 -8.91 -12.17
CA LEU A 33 0.52 -8.42 -12.47
C LEU A 33 0.08 -7.50 -11.33
N ARG A 34 0.05 -6.20 -11.60
CA ARG A 34 -0.05 -5.12 -10.59
C ARG A 34 -1.46 -4.91 -10.07
N GLY A 35 -2.47 -5.36 -10.80
CA GLY A 35 -3.88 -5.18 -10.46
C GLY A 35 -4.71 -6.44 -10.66
N PRO A 36 -6.04 -6.32 -10.66
CA PRO A 36 -6.95 -7.42 -10.99
C PRO A 36 -6.58 -8.09 -12.32
N ASN A 37 -6.56 -9.39 -12.31
CA ASN A 37 -6.06 -10.22 -13.40
C ASN A 37 -6.86 -11.54 -13.49
N LEU A 38 -6.52 -12.39 -14.44
CA LEU A 38 -7.22 -13.68 -14.64
C LEU A 38 -7.16 -14.63 -13.42
N TRP A 39 -6.24 -14.40 -12.47
CA TRP A 39 -6.02 -15.27 -11.31
C TRP A 39 -6.76 -14.78 -10.06
N THR A 40 -6.76 -13.48 -9.85
CA THR A 40 -7.29 -12.85 -8.63
C THR A 40 -7.45 -11.33 -8.78
N TYR A 41 -8.17 -10.72 -7.83
CA TYR A 41 -8.30 -9.25 -7.72
C TYR A 41 -7.07 -8.55 -7.12
N ARG A 42 -6.05 -9.31 -6.73
CA ARG A 42 -4.86 -8.81 -6.03
C ARG A 42 -3.63 -8.94 -6.91
N PRO A 43 -2.59 -8.13 -6.68
CA PRO A 43 -1.32 -8.30 -7.36
C PRO A 43 -0.72 -9.68 -7.12
N VAL A 44 -0.13 -10.25 -8.16
CA VAL A 44 0.55 -11.55 -8.12
C VAL A 44 1.87 -11.49 -8.89
N LEU A 45 2.81 -12.34 -8.51
CA LEU A 45 3.95 -12.70 -9.37
C LEU A 45 3.59 -13.98 -10.13
N GLU A 46 3.56 -13.89 -11.46
CA GLU A 46 3.38 -15.03 -12.36
C GLU A 46 4.74 -15.47 -12.88
N VAL A 47 5.02 -16.76 -12.75
CA VAL A 47 6.29 -17.37 -13.16
C VAL A 47 6.02 -18.52 -14.11
N TRP A 48 6.65 -18.50 -15.27
CA TRP A 48 6.62 -19.61 -16.21
C TRP A 48 7.83 -20.49 -15.94
N LEU A 49 7.58 -21.76 -15.67
CA LEU A 49 8.55 -22.75 -15.23
C LEU A 49 8.67 -23.83 -16.28
N ASP A 50 9.91 -24.21 -16.66
CA ASP A 50 10.17 -25.44 -17.37
C ASP A 50 10.86 -26.43 -16.41
N LEU A 51 10.17 -27.52 -16.14
CA LEU A 51 10.62 -28.52 -15.18
C LEU A 51 11.71 -29.44 -15.75
N GLY A 52 11.90 -29.45 -17.08
CA GLY A 52 12.87 -30.34 -17.72
C GLY A 52 12.69 -31.80 -17.30
N GLN A 53 13.75 -32.42 -16.81
CA GLN A 53 13.73 -33.80 -16.33
C GLN A 53 12.77 -34.05 -15.16
N LEU A 54 12.50 -33.02 -14.33
CA LEU A 54 11.62 -33.12 -13.16
C LEU A 54 10.14 -33.33 -13.53
N GLU A 55 9.76 -33.16 -14.78
CA GLU A 55 8.41 -33.48 -15.28
C GLU A 55 8.08 -34.99 -15.08
N ASP A 56 9.04 -35.88 -15.24
CA ASP A 56 8.88 -37.32 -15.07
C ASP A 56 9.05 -37.79 -13.62
N TYR A 57 9.46 -36.86 -12.71
CA TYR A 57 9.77 -37.14 -11.32
C TYR A 57 8.93 -36.30 -10.34
N PRO A 58 7.66 -36.64 -10.15
CA PRO A 58 6.86 -36.05 -9.08
C PRO A 58 7.48 -36.33 -7.70
N SER A 59 7.13 -35.55 -6.71
CA SER A 59 7.72 -35.54 -5.35
C SER A 59 7.90 -36.92 -4.73
N ASN A 60 6.95 -37.83 -4.94
CA ASN A 60 6.99 -39.21 -4.39
C ASN A 60 7.97 -40.14 -5.13
N LYS A 61 8.55 -39.72 -6.26
CA LYS A 61 9.57 -40.49 -7.01
C LYS A 61 11.00 -39.99 -6.75
N ILE A 62 11.18 -38.95 -5.97
CA ILE A 62 12.47 -38.40 -5.60
C ILE A 62 12.82 -38.91 -4.19
N ASP A 63 13.79 -39.81 -4.10
CA ASP A 63 14.15 -40.50 -2.86
C ASP A 63 14.45 -39.54 -1.70
N GLY A 64 13.72 -39.66 -0.57
CA GLY A 64 13.90 -38.88 0.65
C GLY A 64 13.59 -37.37 0.52
N PHE A 65 13.07 -36.93 -0.60
CA PHE A 65 12.80 -35.51 -0.87
C PHE A 65 11.78 -34.92 0.13
N THR A 66 10.65 -35.60 0.36
CA THR A 66 9.62 -35.13 1.28
C THR A 66 10.18 -34.92 2.69
N ASP A 67 10.97 -35.90 3.19
CA ASP A 67 11.56 -35.79 4.53
C ASP A 67 12.57 -34.63 4.64
N ARG A 68 13.41 -34.44 3.60
CA ARG A 68 14.36 -33.33 3.57
C ARG A 68 13.65 -31.99 3.55
N LEU A 69 12.66 -31.81 2.68
CA LEU A 69 11.93 -30.55 2.54
C LEU A 69 11.15 -30.19 3.83
N THR A 70 10.47 -31.17 4.43
CA THR A 70 9.72 -30.94 5.67
C THR A 70 10.62 -30.73 6.89
N ALA A 71 11.83 -31.28 6.88
CA ALA A 71 12.83 -30.99 7.92
C ALA A 71 13.38 -29.56 7.81
N LEU A 72 13.51 -29.02 6.59
CA LEU A 72 13.95 -27.64 6.33
C LEU A 72 12.82 -26.62 6.63
N LEU A 73 11.60 -26.93 6.23
CA LEU A 73 10.42 -26.08 6.35
C LEU A 73 9.27 -26.81 7.07
N PRO A 74 9.36 -27.01 8.39
CA PRO A 74 8.35 -27.78 9.13
C PRO A 74 6.96 -27.12 9.14
N ALA A 75 6.87 -25.80 8.97
CA ALA A 75 5.59 -25.08 8.92
C ALA A 75 4.80 -25.30 7.62
N LEU A 76 5.34 -25.98 6.60
CA LEU A 76 4.58 -26.46 5.44
C LEU A 76 3.39 -27.36 5.83
N ILE A 77 3.37 -27.92 7.04
CA ILE A 77 2.21 -28.65 7.58
C ILE A 77 0.97 -27.76 7.76
N GLU A 78 1.15 -26.44 7.89
CA GLU A 78 0.02 -25.50 8.02
C GLU A 78 -0.64 -25.18 6.67
N HIS A 79 -0.08 -25.67 5.55
CA HIS A 79 -0.64 -25.45 4.22
C HIS A 79 -1.77 -26.43 3.92
N HIS A 80 -2.94 -25.90 3.56
CA HIS A 80 -4.20 -26.65 3.41
C HIS A 80 -4.44 -27.18 2.00
N CYS A 81 -3.43 -27.22 1.14
CA CYS A 81 -3.58 -27.57 -0.27
C CYS A 81 -4.24 -28.92 -0.50
N GLY A 82 -5.16 -28.99 -1.44
CA GLY A 82 -5.78 -30.22 -1.91
C GLY A 82 -7.01 -30.66 -1.11
N VAL A 83 -6.88 -30.84 0.20
CA VAL A 83 -7.96 -31.33 1.06
C VAL A 83 -8.65 -30.24 1.88
N GLY A 84 -8.11 -29.01 1.86
CA GLY A 84 -8.66 -27.89 2.63
C GLY A 84 -8.40 -27.92 4.13
N GLU A 85 -7.59 -28.86 4.61
CA GLU A 85 -7.27 -29.07 6.02
C GLU A 85 -5.75 -28.96 6.25
N ARG A 86 -5.36 -28.76 7.52
CA ARG A 86 -3.98 -28.75 7.97
C ARG A 86 -3.26 -30.04 7.56
N GLY A 87 -2.09 -29.92 6.93
CA GLY A 87 -1.31 -31.05 6.42
C GLY A 87 -1.67 -31.47 4.99
N GLY A 88 -2.62 -30.82 4.34
CA GLY A 88 -3.02 -31.16 2.97
C GLY A 88 -1.87 -31.10 1.97
N PHE A 89 -0.94 -30.14 2.12
CA PHE A 89 0.23 -30.07 1.26
C PHE A 89 1.21 -31.24 1.51
N ILE A 90 1.40 -31.67 2.76
CA ILE A 90 2.25 -32.82 3.08
C ILE A 90 1.66 -34.10 2.49
N GLN A 91 0.34 -34.24 2.52
CA GLN A 91 -0.34 -35.34 1.85
C GLN A 91 -0.07 -35.32 0.33
N ARG A 92 -0.18 -34.16 -0.31
CA ARG A 92 0.14 -34.01 -1.75
C ARG A 92 1.60 -34.34 -2.08
N LEU A 93 2.55 -33.96 -1.23
CA LEU A 93 3.96 -34.35 -1.39
C LEU A 93 4.13 -35.86 -1.34
N THR A 94 3.42 -36.55 -0.45
CA THR A 94 3.52 -38.01 -0.27
C THR A 94 2.82 -38.77 -1.40
N GLU A 95 1.66 -38.29 -1.86
CA GLU A 95 0.92 -38.89 -2.97
C GLU A 95 1.62 -38.65 -4.33
N GLY A 96 2.34 -37.56 -4.46
CA GLY A 96 3.07 -37.14 -5.64
C GLY A 96 2.51 -35.84 -6.25
N THR A 97 3.36 -34.85 -6.34
CA THR A 97 3.07 -33.58 -7.03
C THR A 97 4.30 -33.05 -7.74
N TRP A 98 4.11 -32.17 -8.72
CA TRP A 98 5.18 -31.63 -9.55
C TRP A 98 5.95 -30.52 -8.82
N SER A 99 7.24 -30.41 -9.17
CA SER A 99 8.17 -29.46 -8.51
C SER A 99 7.76 -28.01 -8.64
N GLY A 100 7.03 -27.62 -9.70
CA GLY A 100 6.47 -26.27 -9.83
C GLY A 100 5.44 -25.93 -8.75
N HIS A 101 4.54 -26.86 -8.40
CA HIS A 101 3.60 -26.71 -7.30
C HIS A 101 4.31 -26.72 -5.94
N VAL A 102 5.39 -27.50 -5.80
CA VAL A 102 6.19 -27.47 -4.57
C VAL A 102 6.88 -26.12 -4.41
N LEU A 103 7.44 -25.56 -5.48
CA LEU A 103 8.07 -24.24 -5.47
C LEU A 103 7.09 -23.14 -5.00
N GLU A 104 5.84 -23.19 -5.47
CA GLU A 104 4.77 -22.29 -5.03
C GLU A 104 4.66 -22.27 -3.51
N HIS A 105 4.53 -23.47 -2.89
CA HIS A 105 4.38 -23.58 -1.45
C HIS A 105 5.63 -23.19 -0.67
N VAL A 106 6.82 -23.46 -1.20
CA VAL A 106 8.11 -23.04 -0.58
C VAL A 106 8.22 -21.51 -0.57
N VAL A 107 7.87 -20.86 -1.67
CA VAL A 107 7.89 -19.38 -1.77
C VAL A 107 6.88 -18.74 -0.83
N ILE A 108 5.65 -19.28 -0.77
CA ILE A 108 4.61 -18.83 0.16
C ILE A 108 5.11 -18.95 1.60
N GLU A 109 5.75 -20.07 1.94
CA GLU A 109 6.27 -20.29 3.30
C GLU A 109 7.39 -19.31 3.65
N LEU A 110 8.32 -19.03 2.74
CA LEU A 110 9.37 -18.02 2.97
C LEU A 110 8.78 -16.62 3.20
N LEU A 111 7.73 -16.25 2.44
CA LEU A 111 7.01 -14.99 2.67
C LEU A 111 6.33 -14.97 4.04
N ASN A 112 5.68 -16.05 4.45
CA ASN A 112 5.04 -16.16 5.76
C ASN A 112 6.06 -16.04 6.91
N LEU A 113 7.18 -16.73 6.81
CA LEU A 113 8.28 -16.67 7.78
C LEU A 113 8.95 -15.28 7.85
N ALA A 114 8.93 -14.55 6.73
CA ALA A 114 9.40 -13.18 6.66
C ALA A 114 8.39 -12.12 7.16
N GLY A 115 7.24 -12.53 7.73
CA GLY A 115 6.22 -11.61 8.22
C GLY A 115 5.27 -11.07 7.14
N MET A 116 5.24 -11.69 5.95
CA MET A 116 4.38 -11.35 4.81
C MET A 116 3.27 -12.39 4.61
N PRO A 117 2.26 -12.49 5.47
CA PRO A 117 1.29 -13.56 5.40
C PRO A 117 0.59 -13.58 4.04
N THR A 118 0.73 -14.70 3.33
CA THR A 118 0.08 -14.96 2.05
C THR A 118 -0.41 -16.40 2.01
N GLY A 119 -1.61 -16.60 1.46
CA GLY A 119 -2.22 -17.95 1.36
C GLY A 119 -2.69 -18.26 -0.06
N PHE A 120 -2.50 -17.33 -1.01
CA PHE A 120 -2.90 -17.54 -2.40
C PHE A 120 -1.72 -17.95 -3.24
N GLY A 121 -1.86 -19.11 -3.89
CA GLY A 121 -1.00 -19.57 -4.96
C GLY A 121 -1.77 -20.55 -5.86
N GLN A 122 -1.34 -20.70 -7.08
CA GLN A 122 -1.83 -21.69 -8.05
C GLN A 122 -0.73 -22.05 -9.04
N THR A 123 -0.61 -23.34 -9.35
CA THR A 123 0.25 -23.84 -10.41
C THR A 123 -0.57 -24.61 -11.42
N ARG A 124 -0.46 -24.30 -12.71
CA ARG A 124 -1.20 -24.89 -13.83
C ARG A 124 -0.23 -25.30 -14.94
N SER A 125 -0.46 -26.48 -15.54
CA SER A 125 0.22 -26.88 -16.76
C SER A 125 -0.23 -25.98 -17.93
N THR A 126 0.68 -25.80 -18.90
CA THR A 126 0.38 -25.16 -20.18
C THR A 126 0.12 -26.21 -21.26
N SER A 127 -0.11 -25.77 -22.49
CA SER A 127 -0.18 -26.64 -23.67
C SER A 127 1.17 -27.26 -24.04
N GLU A 128 2.28 -26.67 -23.58
CA GLU A 128 3.64 -27.19 -23.77
C GLU A 128 4.01 -28.14 -22.62
N HIS A 129 4.42 -29.36 -22.97
CA HIS A 129 4.80 -30.40 -22.02
C HIS A 129 6.00 -29.96 -21.16
N GLY A 130 5.89 -30.14 -19.85
CA GLY A 130 6.92 -29.75 -18.88
C GLY A 130 6.90 -28.26 -18.51
N VAL A 131 6.08 -27.44 -19.17
CA VAL A 131 5.96 -26.01 -18.90
C VAL A 131 4.72 -25.71 -18.04
N TYR A 132 4.94 -24.96 -16.97
CA TYR A 132 3.90 -24.61 -16.00
C TYR A 132 3.84 -23.09 -15.77
N ARG A 133 2.64 -22.59 -15.46
CA ARG A 133 2.42 -21.25 -14.95
C ARG A 133 2.16 -21.34 -13.45
N MET A 134 3.08 -20.82 -12.66
CA MET A 134 2.97 -20.69 -11.21
C MET A 134 2.65 -19.24 -10.87
N VAL A 135 1.68 -19.00 -10.02
CA VAL A 135 1.36 -17.67 -9.50
C VAL A 135 1.27 -17.73 -7.98
N PHE A 136 1.67 -16.65 -7.33
CA PHE A 136 1.43 -16.45 -5.92
C PHE A 136 1.20 -14.97 -5.61
N ARG A 137 0.47 -14.68 -4.53
CA ARG A 137 0.17 -13.31 -4.13
C ARG A 137 1.45 -12.55 -3.82
N ALA A 138 1.65 -11.41 -4.46
CA ALA A 138 2.81 -10.56 -4.31
C ALA A 138 2.34 -9.12 -3.99
N ARG A 139 2.57 -8.66 -2.77
CA ARG A 139 2.24 -7.28 -2.37
C ARG A 139 3.26 -6.27 -2.90
N ASP A 140 4.50 -6.73 -3.03
CA ASP A 140 5.61 -5.98 -3.62
C ASP A 140 6.39 -6.90 -4.57
N GLU A 141 6.76 -6.37 -5.73
CA GLU A 141 7.45 -7.14 -6.78
C GLU A 141 8.85 -7.57 -6.35
N GLN A 142 9.62 -6.68 -5.71
CA GLN A 142 11.01 -6.96 -5.35
C GLN A 142 11.09 -8.01 -4.25
N VAL A 143 10.23 -7.91 -3.23
CA VAL A 143 10.11 -8.91 -2.17
C VAL A 143 9.74 -10.28 -2.74
N ALA A 144 8.74 -10.33 -3.65
CA ALA A 144 8.31 -11.57 -4.28
C ALA A 144 9.41 -12.20 -5.15
N ARG A 145 10.22 -11.40 -5.85
CA ARG A 145 11.37 -11.88 -6.63
C ARG A 145 12.48 -12.46 -5.76
N VAL A 146 12.77 -11.84 -4.61
CA VAL A 146 13.75 -12.39 -3.65
C VAL A 146 13.24 -13.70 -3.07
N ALA A 147 11.97 -13.76 -2.63
CA ALA A 147 11.36 -14.98 -2.12
C ALA A 147 11.35 -16.13 -3.17
N LEU A 148 11.11 -15.81 -4.44
CA LEU A 148 11.18 -16.76 -5.54
C LEU A 148 12.62 -17.30 -5.72
N ALA A 149 13.62 -16.44 -5.75
CA ALA A 149 15.02 -16.84 -5.94
C ALA A 149 15.51 -17.72 -4.79
N GLU A 150 15.23 -17.34 -3.54
CA GLU A 150 15.62 -18.14 -2.37
C GLU A 150 14.82 -19.45 -2.29
N GLY A 151 13.51 -19.42 -2.59
CA GLY A 151 12.67 -20.61 -2.64
C GLY A 151 13.12 -21.61 -3.71
N HIS A 152 13.48 -21.13 -4.90
CA HIS A 152 14.03 -21.95 -5.97
C HIS A 152 15.35 -22.63 -5.54
N ARG A 153 16.28 -21.87 -4.96
CA ARG A 153 17.56 -22.39 -4.43
C ARG A 153 17.35 -23.47 -3.36
N LEU A 154 16.43 -23.22 -2.41
CA LEU A 154 16.10 -24.15 -1.34
C LEU A 154 15.45 -25.43 -1.89
N LEU A 155 14.49 -25.31 -2.81
CA LEU A 155 13.84 -26.45 -3.44
C LEU A 155 14.83 -27.32 -4.19
N MET A 156 15.71 -26.74 -5.02
CA MET A 156 16.71 -27.49 -5.80
C MET A 156 17.72 -28.20 -4.88
N ALA A 157 18.13 -27.56 -3.78
CA ALA A 157 18.98 -28.20 -2.79
C ALA A 157 18.28 -29.41 -2.12
N ALA A 158 16.99 -29.30 -1.78
CA ALA A 158 16.21 -30.39 -1.22
C ALA A 158 16.02 -31.55 -2.24
N ILE A 159 15.78 -31.24 -3.52
CA ILE A 159 15.65 -32.24 -4.61
C ILE A 159 16.98 -32.99 -4.78
N ASN A 160 18.08 -32.27 -4.92
CA ASN A 160 19.40 -32.84 -5.22
C ASN A 160 20.15 -33.37 -3.98
N ASN A 161 19.54 -33.28 -2.78
CA ASN A 161 20.18 -33.63 -1.52
C ASN A 161 21.52 -32.89 -1.30
N ASP A 162 21.57 -31.63 -1.71
CA ASP A 162 22.72 -30.76 -1.44
C ASP A 162 22.77 -30.41 0.06
N PRO A 163 23.94 -30.11 0.63
CA PRO A 163 24.08 -29.76 2.04
C PRO A 163 23.41 -28.39 2.32
N PHE A 164 22.18 -28.45 2.79
CA PHE A 164 21.37 -27.29 3.16
C PHE A 164 20.84 -27.49 4.57
N THR A 165 20.96 -26.48 5.42
CA THR A 165 20.65 -26.57 6.86
C THR A 165 19.59 -25.58 7.28
N ALA A 166 19.08 -25.70 8.51
CA ALA A 166 18.19 -24.68 9.09
C ALA A 166 18.82 -23.27 9.11
N HIS A 167 20.16 -23.17 9.20
CA HIS A 167 20.85 -21.89 9.10
C HIS A 167 20.74 -21.26 7.71
N ASP A 168 20.76 -22.07 6.65
CA ASP A 168 20.60 -21.57 5.28
C ASP A 168 19.17 -21.17 4.98
N VAL A 169 18.19 -21.86 5.60
CA VAL A 169 16.78 -21.41 5.60
C VAL A 169 16.64 -20.08 6.31
N GLN A 170 17.26 -19.91 7.49
CA GLN A 170 17.23 -18.63 8.21
C GLN A 170 17.82 -17.50 7.38
N LYS A 171 18.96 -17.72 6.70
CA LYS A 171 19.53 -16.73 5.78
C LYS A 171 18.57 -16.36 4.64
N ALA A 172 17.85 -17.34 4.07
CA ALA A 172 16.85 -17.08 3.05
C ALA A 172 15.70 -16.22 3.59
N VAL A 173 15.21 -16.53 4.79
CA VAL A 173 14.20 -15.73 5.48
C VAL A 173 14.71 -14.32 5.77
N ASP A 174 15.93 -14.18 6.26
CA ASP A 174 16.55 -12.88 6.57
C ASP A 174 16.74 -12.03 5.30
N ALA A 175 17.10 -12.66 4.17
CA ALA A 175 17.18 -11.94 2.88
C ALA A 175 15.81 -11.41 2.42
N VAL A 176 14.74 -12.18 2.62
CA VAL A 176 13.37 -11.74 2.32
C VAL A 176 12.95 -10.62 3.29
N LYS A 177 13.24 -10.76 4.60
CA LYS A 177 12.96 -9.72 5.61
C LYS A 177 13.66 -8.42 5.31
N ALA A 178 14.96 -8.44 5.04
CA ALA A 178 15.71 -7.24 4.66
C ALA A 178 15.07 -6.54 3.45
N LYS A 179 14.58 -7.30 2.46
CA LYS A 179 13.88 -6.72 1.32
C LYS A 179 12.50 -6.19 1.68
N VAL A 180 11.78 -6.81 2.62
CA VAL A 180 10.52 -6.28 3.19
C VAL A 180 10.77 -4.92 3.84
N GLU A 181 11.79 -4.79 4.69
CA GLU A 181 12.18 -3.54 5.34
C GLU A 181 12.49 -2.43 4.34
N ASP A 182 13.26 -2.74 3.27
CA ASP A 182 13.56 -1.80 2.18
C ASP A 182 12.32 -1.32 1.41
N CYS A 183 11.34 -2.22 1.22
CA CYS A 183 10.23 -1.99 0.28
C CYS A 183 8.92 -1.64 0.97
N TYR A 184 8.76 -1.87 2.28
CA TYR A 184 7.48 -1.67 2.95
C TYR A 184 7.25 -0.22 3.33
N LEU A 185 5.97 0.07 3.58
CA LEU A 185 5.57 1.35 4.16
C LEU A 185 5.91 1.34 5.65
N GLY A 186 6.47 2.43 6.15
CA GLY A 186 6.64 2.62 7.59
C GLY A 186 5.32 2.46 8.36
N PRO A 187 5.35 2.10 9.65
CA PRO A 187 4.16 1.69 10.40
C PRO A 187 3.05 2.74 10.42
N SER A 188 3.39 4.02 10.47
CA SER A 188 2.42 5.12 10.42
C SER A 188 1.64 5.14 9.10
N THR A 189 2.36 5.12 7.97
CA THR A 189 1.74 5.09 6.64
C THR A 189 0.95 3.80 6.41
N ALA A 190 1.50 2.65 6.82
CA ALA A 190 0.85 1.35 6.69
C ALA A 190 -0.50 1.30 7.44
N ALA A 191 -0.60 1.91 8.64
CA ALA A 191 -1.83 1.98 9.41
C ALA A 191 -2.93 2.81 8.70
N ILE A 192 -2.55 3.94 8.09
CA ILE A 192 -3.50 4.79 7.33
C ILE A 192 -3.96 4.07 6.07
N VAL A 193 -3.02 3.45 5.32
CA VAL A 193 -3.34 2.67 4.11
C VAL A 193 -4.20 1.45 4.42
N SER A 194 -3.97 0.77 5.54
CA SER A 194 -4.83 -0.34 5.99
C SER A 194 -6.25 0.15 6.27
N ALA A 195 -6.40 1.25 7.00
CA ALA A 195 -7.70 1.84 7.29
C ALA A 195 -8.45 2.29 6.02
N ALA A 196 -7.74 2.86 5.03
CA ALA A 196 -8.30 3.19 3.73
C ALA A 196 -8.75 1.94 2.97
N THR A 197 -7.94 0.86 3.00
CA THR A 197 -8.27 -0.42 2.38
C THR A 197 -9.51 -1.06 3.00
N ASP A 198 -9.65 -1.02 4.33
CA ASP A 198 -10.81 -1.54 5.06
C ASP A 198 -12.11 -0.78 4.70
N ARG A 199 -12.00 0.49 4.32
CA ARG A 199 -13.09 1.31 3.78
C ARG A 199 -13.30 1.14 2.28
N GLY A 200 -12.55 0.27 1.60
CA GLY A 200 -12.62 0.09 0.16
C GLY A 200 -12.07 1.29 -0.65
N ILE A 201 -11.29 2.17 -0.03
CA ILE A 201 -10.62 3.28 -0.71
C ILE A 201 -9.35 2.73 -1.39
N PRO A 202 -9.19 2.89 -2.70
CA PRO A 202 -8.00 2.44 -3.40
C PRO A 202 -6.78 3.25 -3.00
N HIS A 203 -5.60 2.66 -3.10
CA HIS A 203 -4.35 3.37 -2.84
C HIS A 203 -3.29 3.07 -3.90
N MET A 204 -2.37 4.01 -4.08
CA MET A 204 -1.24 3.92 -5.00
C MET A 204 0.00 4.49 -4.32
N ARG A 205 1.09 3.72 -4.29
CA ARG A 205 2.38 4.24 -3.84
C ARG A 205 3.02 5.04 -4.97
N LEU A 206 3.45 6.27 -4.68
CA LEU A 206 3.96 7.20 -5.70
C LEU A 206 5.50 7.29 -5.76
N ASN A 207 6.19 6.81 -4.73
CA ASN A 207 7.66 6.75 -4.68
C ASN A 207 8.12 5.46 -3.95
N SER A 208 9.42 5.25 -3.84
CA SER A 208 9.98 4.13 -3.05
C SER A 208 9.87 4.34 -1.53
N GLY A 209 9.52 5.54 -1.06
CA GLY A 209 9.30 5.87 0.35
C GLY A 209 7.83 5.78 0.76
N ASN A 210 7.38 6.71 1.61
CA ASN A 210 6.06 6.72 2.24
C ASN A 210 5.04 7.68 1.59
N LEU A 211 5.30 8.15 0.35
CA LEU A 211 4.31 8.95 -0.37
C LEU A 211 3.26 8.05 -1.00
N VAL A 212 2.03 8.13 -0.51
CA VAL A 212 0.90 7.32 -0.96
C VAL A 212 -0.28 8.21 -1.35
N GLN A 213 -0.89 7.90 -2.47
CA GLN A 213 -2.19 8.43 -2.88
C GLN A 213 -3.29 7.48 -2.39
N LEU A 214 -4.29 8.01 -1.72
CA LEU A 214 -5.54 7.36 -1.36
C LEU A 214 -6.64 7.88 -2.28
N GLY A 215 -7.39 7.00 -2.93
CA GLY A 215 -8.40 7.39 -3.91
C GLY A 215 -7.86 7.65 -5.31
N TYR A 216 -8.74 8.05 -6.23
CA TYR A 216 -8.44 8.27 -7.65
C TYR A 216 -8.84 9.67 -8.12
N GLY A 217 -8.06 10.19 -9.08
CA GLY A 217 -8.39 11.42 -9.82
C GLY A 217 -8.67 12.62 -8.90
N ALA A 218 -9.77 13.33 -9.15
CA ALA A 218 -10.14 14.51 -8.37
C ALA A 218 -10.54 14.22 -6.93
N ASN A 219 -10.87 12.97 -6.60
CA ASN A 219 -11.30 12.55 -5.26
C ASN A 219 -10.15 11.96 -4.41
N GLN A 220 -8.91 12.04 -4.89
CA GLN A 220 -7.75 11.54 -4.17
C GLN A 220 -7.32 12.46 -3.04
N GLN A 221 -6.68 11.88 -2.03
CA GLN A 221 -5.87 12.55 -1.02
C GLN A 221 -4.47 11.92 -0.98
N ARG A 222 -3.43 12.69 -0.71
CA ARG A 222 -2.08 12.18 -0.56
C ARG A 222 -1.63 12.27 0.88
N ILE A 223 -0.85 11.28 1.27
CA ILE A 223 -0.20 11.25 2.57
C ILE A 223 1.30 10.99 2.38
N TRP A 224 2.10 11.59 3.25
CA TRP A 224 3.52 11.29 3.38
C TRP A 224 3.81 11.08 4.86
N THR A 225 3.91 9.83 5.30
CA THR A 225 3.79 9.43 6.71
C THR A 225 2.44 9.87 7.31
N ALA A 226 2.42 10.77 8.29
CA ALA A 226 1.21 11.35 8.87
C ALA A 226 0.96 12.81 8.40
N GLU A 227 1.72 13.32 7.45
CA GLU A 227 1.41 14.55 6.72
C GLU A 227 0.41 14.26 5.61
N THR A 228 -0.48 15.22 5.33
CA THR A 228 -1.58 15.06 4.38
C THR A 228 -1.64 16.23 3.38
N ASP A 229 -2.54 16.13 2.43
CA ASP A 229 -2.86 17.24 1.52
C ASP A 229 -3.40 18.49 2.25
N TYR A 230 -3.86 18.35 3.50
CA TYR A 230 -4.34 19.47 4.33
C TYR A 230 -3.25 20.03 5.23
N THR A 231 -2.12 19.34 5.37
CA THR A 231 -0.98 19.87 6.13
C THR A 231 -0.39 21.08 5.41
N SER A 232 -0.51 22.23 6.04
CA SER A 232 -0.01 23.49 5.48
C SER A 232 1.51 23.61 5.62
N ALA A 233 2.22 23.92 4.54
CA ALA A 233 3.66 24.25 4.61
C ALA A 233 3.94 25.44 5.55
N ILE A 234 3.00 26.39 5.70
CA ILE A 234 3.10 27.49 6.66
C ILE A 234 2.97 26.93 8.08
N GLY A 235 2.00 26.03 8.32
CA GLY A 235 1.83 25.39 9.63
C GLY A 235 3.04 24.55 10.02
N GLU A 236 3.62 23.81 9.08
CA GLU A 236 4.86 23.04 9.27
C GLU A 236 6.05 23.98 9.63
N SER A 237 6.21 25.09 8.89
CA SER A 237 7.25 26.08 9.17
C SER A 237 7.07 26.74 10.54
N ILE A 238 5.83 27.06 10.95
CA ILE A 238 5.54 27.56 12.30
C ILE A 238 5.90 26.50 13.35
N ALA A 239 5.48 25.24 13.16
CA ALA A 239 5.79 24.15 14.10
C ALA A 239 7.30 23.93 14.27
N SER A 240 8.08 24.12 13.21
CA SER A 240 9.56 24.02 13.25
C SER A 240 10.23 25.17 14.01
N ASP A 241 9.61 26.34 14.08
CA ASP A 241 10.07 27.50 14.84
C ASP A 241 9.46 27.51 16.25
N LYS A 242 10.23 27.00 17.22
CA LYS A 242 9.76 26.82 18.61
C LYS A 242 9.43 28.12 19.33
N GLU A 243 10.13 29.21 19.01
CA GLU A 243 9.87 30.53 19.60
C GLU A 243 8.57 31.11 19.07
N LEU A 244 8.43 31.16 17.74
CA LEU A 244 7.21 31.64 17.09
C LEU A 244 5.99 30.81 17.52
N THR A 245 6.12 29.49 17.53
CA THR A 245 5.04 28.60 18.01
C THR A 245 4.60 28.95 19.41
N LYS A 246 5.52 29.09 20.37
CA LYS A 246 5.18 29.41 21.75
C LYS A 246 4.57 30.80 21.90
N SER A 247 5.13 31.79 21.18
CA SER A 247 4.58 33.15 21.17
C SER A 247 3.13 33.16 20.68
N LEU A 248 2.83 32.45 19.58
CA LEU A 248 1.48 32.34 19.05
C LEU A 248 0.54 31.61 20.02
N LEU A 249 0.98 30.48 20.58
CA LEU A 249 0.22 29.70 21.56
C LEU A 249 -0.11 30.52 22.81
N ALA A 250 0.90 31.19 23.38
CA ALA A 250 0.71 32.05 24.56
C ALA A 250 -0.26 33.18 24.28
N SER A 251 -0.17 33.85 23.11
CA SER A 251 -1.09 34.92 22.71
C SER A 251 -2.54 34.46 22.60
N CYS A 252 -2.77 33.17 22.32
CA CYS A 252 -4.08 32.54 22.23
C CYS A 252 -4.53 31.88 23.56
N GLY A 253 -3.77 32.05 24.66
CA GLY A 253 -4.12 31.52 25.98
C GLY A 253 -3.84 30.04 26.18
N VAL A 254 -3.05 29.41 25.30
CA VAL A 254 -2.56 28.04 25.48
C VAL A 254 -1.43 28.06 26.52
N PRO A 255 -1.45 27.20 27.56
CA PRO A 255 -0.37 27.15 28.53
C PRO A 255 0.94 26.64 27.89
N VAL A 256 1.97 27.50 27.87
CA VAL A 256 3.33 27.17 27.39
C VAL A 256 4.36 27.53 28.49
N PRO A 257 5.56 26.91 28.49
CA PRO A 257 6.63 27.32 29.40
C PRO A 257 7.02 28.77 29.13
N GLU A 258 7.16 29.57 30.20
CA GLU A 258 7.74 30.87 30.10
C GLU A 258 9.22 30.75 29.73
N GLY A 259 9.67 31.51 28.75
CA GLY A 259 11.06 31.42 28.27
C GLY A 259 11.46 32.56 27.34
N GLN A 260 12.73 32.64 27.05
CA GLN A 260 13.29 33.61 26.11
C GLN A 260 14.55 33.10 25.42
N VAL A 261 14.82 33.63 24.23
CA VAL A 261 16.05 33.40 23.49
C VAL A 261 17.16 34.23 24.03
N VAL A 262 18.36 33.68 24.10
CA VAL A 262 19.56 34.32 24.70
C VAL A 262 20.74 34.15 23.76
N ALA A 263 21.60 35.18 23.68
CA ALA A 263 22.72 35.22 22.75
C ALA A 263 24.06 34.72 23.35
N ASN A 264 24.16 34.61 24.66
CA ASN A 264 25.37 34.17 25.34
C ASN A 264 25.06 33.56 26.71
N ALA A 265 26.07 32.96 27.34
CA ALA A 265 25.91 32.23 28.60
C ALA A 265 25.56 33.16 29.79
N GLU A 266 25.99 34.44 29.78
CA GLU A 266 25.61 35.41 30.83
C GLU A 266 24.13 35.78 30.72
N GLU A 267 23.63 36.07 29.49
CA GLU A 267 22.21 36.30 29.26
C GLU A 267 21.37 35.06 29.62
N ALA A 268 21.91 33.84 29.39
CA ALA A 268 21.21 32.61 29.79
C ALA A 268 21.03 32.54 31.32
N TRP A 269 22.02 32.98 32.10
CA TRP A 269 21.88 33.03 33.54
C TRP A 269 20.91 34.13 33.99
N GLU A 270 21.01 35.35 33.42
CA GLU A 270 20.07 36.44 33.71
C GLU A 270 18.61 36.00 33.40
N ALA A 271 18.40 35.37 32.27
CA ALA A 271 17.09 34.77 31.90
C ALA A 271 16.61 33.74 32.93
N ALA A 272 17.51 32.89 33.42
CA ALA A 272 17.17 31.86 34.40
C ALA A 272 16.76 32.47 35.76
N GLU A 273 17.39 33.58 36.17
CA GLU A 273 17.03 34.34 37.39
C GLU A 273 15.64 35.00 37.23
N ASP A 274 15.36 35.60 36.07
CA ASP A 274 14.08 36.26 35.78
C ASP A 274 12.92 35.27 35.69
N ILE A 275 13.09 34.13 34.99
CA ILE A 275 12.09 33.07 34.83
C ILE A 275 11.85 32.32 36.16
N GLY A 276 12.91 32.19 36.98
CA GLY A 276 12.93 31.44 38.23
C GLY A 276 13.29 29.94 38.03
N LEU A 277 14.25 29.54 38.85
CA LEU A 277 14.81 28.18 38.86
C LEU A 277 13.79 27.12 39.36
N PRO A 278 13.87 25.88 38.91
CA PRO A 278 14.79 25.35 37.90
C PRO A 278 14.37 25.71 36.46
N VAL A 279 15.38 25.74 35.54
CA VAL A 279 15.16 26.05 34.13
C VAL A 279 15.65 24.92 33.21
N VAL A 280 15.27 25.01 31.93
CA VAL A 280 15.73 24.20 30.79
C VAL A 280 16.54 25.13 29.90
N VAL A 281 17.69 24.68 29.40
CA VAL A 281 18.44 25.30 28.32
C VAL A 281 18.46 24.36 27.12
N LYS A 282 18.07 24.88 25.94
CA LYS A 282 17.96 24.07 24.72
C LYS A 282 18.19 24.92 23.47
N PRO A 283 18.56 24.30 22.33
CA PRO A 283 18.53 24.99 21.05
C PRO A 283 17.08 25.31 20.63
N SER A 284 16.87 26.39 19.87
CA SER A 284 15.55 26.84 19.40
C SER A 284 14.97 25.89 18.30
N ASP A 285 15.85 25.33 17.46
CA ASP A 285 15.48 24.60 16.22
C ASP A 285 16.06 23.17 16.11
N ALA A 286 16.77 22.65 17.12
CA ALA A 286 17.27 21.28 17.11
C ALA A 286 16.18 20.26 17.41
N ASN A 287 16.24 19.12 16.68
CA ASN A 287 15.31 18.01 16.81
C ASN A 287 15.84 16.88 17.71
N HIS A 288 14.95 15.99 18.14
CA HIS A 288 15.27 14.80 18.96
C HIS A 288 15.97 15.11 20.29
N GLY A 289 15.75 16.32 20.83
CA GLY A 289 16.28 16.77 22.13
C GLY A 289 17.81 16.86 22.20
N ARG A 290 18.49 17.07 21.06
CA ARG A 290 19.94 17.37 21.05
C ARG A 290 20.18 18.72 21.72
N GLY A 291 21.27 18.85 22.51
CA GLY A 291 21.60 20.07 23.22
C GLY A 291 20.64 20.47 24.35
N VAL A 292 19.64 19.67 24.71
CA VAL A 292 18.68 19.99 25.76
C VAL A 292 19.21 19.58 27.13
N SER A 293 19.26 20.55 28.06
CA SER A 293 19.64 20.34 29.47
C SER A 293 18.47 20.73 30.39
N LEU A 294 18.05 19.79 31.24
CA LEU A 294 16.86 19.94 32.09
C LEU A 294 17.21 20.18 33.56
N GLU A 295 16.27 20.79 34.31
CA GLU A 295 16.28 20.93 35.77
C GLU A 295 17.56 21.59 36.29
N LEU A 296 17.99 22.66 35.60
CA LEU A 296 19.18 23.45 35.97
C LEU A 296 18.85 24.39 37.10
N THR A 297 19.68 24.37 38.13
CA THR A 297 19.43 25.12 39.40
C THR A 297 20.56 26.06 39.80
N THR A 298 21.70 25.95 39.14
CA THR A 298 22.89 26.79 39.45
C THR A 298 23.40 27.49 38.20
N ARG A 299 24.15 28.61 38.43
CA ARG A 299 24.78 29.41 37.36
C ARG A 299 25.72 28.57 36.52
N GLU A 300 26.52 27.74 37.17
CA GLU A 300 27.49 26.87 36.51
C GLU A 300 26.80 25.86 35.57
N GLU A 301 25.68 25.28 36.01
CA GLU A 301 24.88 24.35 35.18
C GLU A 301 24.27 25.05 33.98
N VAL A 302 23.70 26.26 34.16
CA VAL A 302 23.06 27.02 33.07
C VAL A 302 24.10 27.45 32.03
N MET A 303 25.26 27.96 32.46
CA MET A 303 26.34 28.35 31.55
C MET A 303 26.94 27.16 30.80
N ALA A 304 27.13 26.02 31.47
CA ALA A 304 27.58 24.79 30.84
C ALA A 304 26.55 24.25 29.83
N ALA A 305 25.28 24.35 30.17
CA ALA A 305 24.18 23.94 29.29
C ALA A 305 24.08 24.84 28.04
N PHE A 306 24.32 26.15 28.18
CA PHE A 306 24.41 27.07 27.03
C PHE A 306 25.49 26.61 26.05
N ALA A 307 26.71 26.32 26.53
CA ALA A 307 27.82 25.86 25.71
C ALA A 307 27.56 24.51 25.02
N VAL A 308 26.67 23.68 25.58
CA VAL A 308 26.21 22.41 24.96
C VAL A 308 25.12 22.66 23.91
N ALA A 309 24.25 23.64 24.13
CA ALA A 309 23.14 23.96 23.22
C ALA A 309 23.58 24.77 21.99
N GLU A 310 24.53 25.72 22.16
CA GLU A 310 24.98 26.67 21.14
C GLU A 310 25.43 25.99 19.80
N PRO A 311 26.23 24.90 19.80
CA PRO A 311 26.63 24.25 18.53
C PRO A 311 25.54 23.41 17.86
N GLU A 312 24.41 23.17 18.52
CA GLU A 312 23.36 22.26 18.06
C GLU A 312 22.19 22.95 17.35
N GLY A 313 22.10 24.29 17.38
CA GLY A 313 21.04 25.06 16.76
C GLY A 313 21.42 26.49 16.41
N SER A 314 20.49 27.25 15.81
CA SER A 314 20.72 28.65 15.42
C SER A 314 20.74 29.59 16.62
N ASP A 315 19.93 29.35 17.63
CA ASP A 315 19.77 30.16 18.83
C ASP A 315 19.60 29.26 20.06
N VAL A 316 19.87 29.81 21.26
CA VAL A 316 19.67 29.09 22.53
C VAL A 316 18.51 29.71 23.29
N MET A 317 17.62 28.85 23.80
CA MET A 317 16.44 29.22 24.58
C MET A 317 16.58 28.75 26.03
N VAL A 318 16.24 29.65 26.98
CA VAL A 318 16.11 29.34 28.40
C VAL A 318 14.62 29.34 28.75
N GLU A 319 14.12 28.28 29.39
CA GLU A 319 12.70 28.11 29.72
C GLU A 319 12.52 27.63 31.17
N ARG A 320 11.36 27.94 31.73
CA ARG A 320 10.95 27.35 33.01
C ARG A 320 10.85 25.83 32.89
N PHE A 321 11.47 25.12 33.82
CA PHE A 321 11.31 23.67 33.91
C PHE A 321 9.89 23.30 34.41
N ILE A 322 9.17 22.53 33.61
CA ILE A 322 7.81 22.04 33.98
C ILE A 322 7.98 20.68 34.65
N ARG A 323 7.41 20.53 35.86
CA ARG A 323 7.45 19.25 36.58
C ARG A 323 6.30 18.35 36.18
N GLY A 324 6.59 17.07 35.93
CA GLY A 324 5.60 16.07 35.59
C GLY A 324 6.13 15.01 34.60
N HIS A 325 5.19 14.30 34.03
CA HIS A 325 5.45 13.33 33.00
C HIS A 325 5.25 13.96 31.63
N GLU A 326 6.05 13.60 30.65
CA GLU A 326 5.81 13.93 29.26
C GLU A 326 4.65 13.12 28.71
N HIS A 327 3.82 13.77 27.91
CA HIS A 327 2.70 13.16 27.20
C HIS A 327 2.75 13.60 25.75
N ARG A 328 2.49 12.67 24.83
CA ARG A 328 2.24 12.93 23.42
C ARG A 328 0.75 12.73 23.14
N LEU A 329 0.05 13.82 22.79
CA LEU A 329 -1.34 13.76 22.33
C LEU A 329 -1.36 13.88 20.81
N LEU A 330 -2.13 12.99 20.18
CA LEU A 330 -2.38 13.05 18.74
C LEU A 330 -3.71 13.76 18.49
N VAL A 331 -3.65 14.89 17.80
CA VAL A 331 -4.82 15.64 17.33
C VAL A 331 -5.05 15.31 15.86
N VAL A 332 -6.27 14.96 15.48
CA VAL A 332 -6.68 14.71 14.08
C VAL A 332 -8.02 15.42 13.84
N GLY A 333 -8.08 16.28 12.84
CA GLY A 333 -9.31 16.97 12.44
C GLY A 333 -9.98 17.80 13.54
N GLY A 334 -9.21 18.19 14.57
CA GLY A 334 -9.70 18.97 15.71
C GLY A 334 -10.22 18.14 16.88
N GLU A 335 -9.84 16.87 16.98
CA GLU A 335 -10.11 15.98 18.12
C GLU A 335 -8.84 15.30 18.59
N VAL A 336 -8.69 15.08 19.91
CA VAL A 336 -7.64 14.24 20.47
C VAL A 336 -8.04 12.78 20.32
N VAL A 337 -7.34 12.05 19.45
CA VAL A 337 -7.68 10.66 19.11
C VAL A 337 -6.85 9.63 19.87
N ALA A 338 -5.69 10.03 20.38
CA ALA A 338 -4.81 9.19 21.19
C ALA A 338 -3.93 10.03 22.11
N ALA A 339 -3.49 9.45 23.22
CA ALA A 339 -2.51 10.02 24.12
C ALA A 339 -1.60 8.94 24.68
N ALA A 340 -0.29 9.21 24.69
CA ALA A 340 0.73 8.36 25.27
C ALA A 340 1.51 9.11 26.34
N ARG A 341 1.95 8.39 27.38
CA ARG A 341 2.77 8.92 28.48
C ARG A 341 4.14 8.26 28.47
N GLY A 342 5.20 9.07 28.64
CA GLY A 342 6.55 8.63 28.91
C GLY A 342 6.75 8.23 30.36
N GLU A 343 7.66 7.29 30.59
CA GLU A 343 8.08 6.88 31.94
C GLU A 343 9.57 7.06 32.12
N ILE A 344 9.98 7.32 33.37
CA ILE A 344 11.37 7.33 33.74
C ILE A 344 11.91 5.90 33.67
N ILE A 345 12.93 5.69 32.87
CA ILE A 345 13.58 4.39 32.73
C ILE A 345 14.72 4.29 33.76
N THR A 346 14.71 3.23 34.56
CA THR A 346 15.70 3.00 35.61
C THR A 346 16.21 1.57 35.56
N VAL A 347 17.42 1.36 36.10
CA VAL A 347 17.93 0.05 36.48
C VAL A 347 18.21 0.00 37.97
N THR A 348 18.13 -1.19 38.56
CA THR A 348 18.46 -1.37 39.98
C THR A 348 19.80 -2.09 40.12
N GLY A 349 20.73 -1.47 40.83
CA GLY A 349 22.04 -2.05 41.10
C GLY A 349 21.96 -3.36 41.88
N ASP A 350 22.80 -4.31 41.55
CA ASP A 350 22.95 -5.60 42.22
C ASP A 350 24.26 -5.70 43.04
N GLY A 351 25.07 -4.64 43.01
CA GLY A 351 26.37 -4.60 43.67
C GLY A 351 27.49 -5.40 43.00
N LYS A 352 27.23 -5.89 41.76
CA LYS A 352 28.15 -6.77 40.99
C LYS A 352 28.25 -6.40 39.54
N SER A 353 27.12 -6.12 38.90
CA SER A 353 27.03 -5.82 37.46
C SER A 353 27.29 -4.34 37.23
N THR A 354 27.96 -4.02 36.13
CA THR A 354 28.10 -2.65 35.62
C THR A 354 26.76 -2.08 35.16
N VAL A 355 26.67 -0.75 35.02
CA VAL A 355 25.47 -0.10 34.46
C VAL A 355 25.17 -0.63 33.09
N ALA A 356 26.17 -0.82 32.20
CA ALA A 356 25.98 -1.41 30.88
C ALA A 356 25.37 -2.82 30.96
N GLU A 357 25.88 -3.69 31.81
CA GLU A 357 25.33 -5.05 32.00
C GLU A 357 23.92 -5.04 32.59
N LEU A 358 23.61 -4.06 33.48
CA LEU A 358 22.26 -3.91 34.04
C LEU A 358 21.26 -3.44 32.96
N ILE A 359 21.66 -2.56 32.04
CA ILE A 359 20.85 -2.14 30.89
C ILE A 359 20.51 -3.36 30.03
N GLU A 360 21.51 -4.17 29.67
CA GLU A 360 21.27 -5.38 28.87
C GLU A 360 20.34 -6.39 29.60
N LYS A 361 20.57 -6.61 30.87
CA LYS A 361 19.80 -7.61 31.65
C LYS A 361 18.39 -7.16 32.02
N GLN A 362 18.19 -5.89 32.39
CA GLN A 362 16.92 -5.40 32.94
C GLN A 362 16.05 -4.67 31.91
N LEU A 363 16.66 -4.13 30.83
CA LEU A 363 15.96 -3.30 29.86
C LEU A 363 15.98 -3.93 28.47
N ASN A 364 17.15 -4.17 27.87
CA ASN A 364 17.25 -4.68 26.49
C ASN A 364 16.83 -6.13 26.34
N SER A 365 16.75 -6.91 27.43
CA SER A 365 16.17 -8.23 27.42
C SER A 365 14.64 -8.27 27.29
N ASP A 366 13.96 -7.11 27.35
CA ASP A 366 12.52 -7.03 27.13
C ASP A 366 12.22 -7.28 25.63
N PRO A 367 11.42 -8.29 25.28
CA PRO A 367 11.11 -8.62 23.87
C PRO A 367 10.33 -7.53 23.13
N ARG A 368 9.84 -6.51 23.84
CA ARG A 368 9.21 -5.32 23.24
C ARG A 368 10.21 -4.28 22.75
N ARG A 369 11.53 -4.46 23.04
CA ARG A 369 12.61 -3.57 22.59
C ARG A 369 13.27 -4.10 21.33
N GLY A 370 13.58 -3.19 20.41
CA GLY A 370 14.29 -3.51 19.18
C GLY A 370 14.94 -2.29 18.56
N ALA A 371 15.77 -2.52 17.54
CA ALA A 371 16.46 -1.46 16.80
C ALA A 371 15.59 -0.83 15.71
N GLU A 372 14.47 -1.45 15.36
CA GLU A 372 13.64 -1.09 14.22
C GLU A 372 12.28 -0.51 14.66
N GLU A 373 11.66 0.29 13.80
CA GLU A 373 10.35 0.92 14.04
C GLU A 373 9.19 -0.08 14.27
N GLU A 374 9.43 -1.38 14.15
CA GLU A 374 8.43 -2.41 14.47
C GLU A 374 8.22 -2.63 15.97
N TYR A 375 9.22 -2.28 16.77
CA TYR A 375 9.18 -2.49 18.22
C TYR A 375 8.60 -1.26 18.93
N PRO A 376 7.71 -1.46 19.93
CA PRO A 376 7.13 -0.35 20.68
C PRO A 376 8.12 0.39 21.57
N LEU A 377 9.26 -0.22 21.86
CA LEU A 377 10.33 0.35 22.68
C LEU A 377 11.67 0.23 21.95
N ASP A 378 12.47 1.29 21.98
CA ASP A 378 13.82 1.31 21.40
C ASP A 378 14.82 0.57 22.28
N LEU A 379 15.87 -0.01 21.66
CA LEU A 379 17.04 -0.49 22.38
C LEU A 379 17.78 0.70 23.02
N ILE A 380 18.28 0.48 24.22
CA ILE A 380 19.08 1.47 24.93
C ILE A 380 20.55 1.17 24.63
N VAL A 381 21.19 2.05 23.86
CA VAL A 381 22.58 1.91 23.41
C VAL A 381 23.44 2.97 24.06
N LEU A 382 24.20 2.56 25.10
CA LEU A 382 25.00 3.48 25.93
C LEU A 382 26.04 4.27 25.14
N ASP A 383 26.71 3.64 24.16
CA ASP A 383 27.85 4.21 23.45
C ASP A 383 27.46 5.36 22.53
N THR A 384 26.21 5.37 22.03
CA THR A 384 25.73 6.38 21.08
C THR A 384 24.76 7.39 21.69
N ASP A 385 24.21 7.13 22.89
CA ASP A 385 23.26 8.02 23.56
C ASP A 385 23.97 9.02 24.49
N ALA A 386 24.30 10.22 23.97
CA ALA A 386 24.89 11.27 24.71
C ALA A 386 24.08 11.78 25.94
N LYS A 387 22.72 11.67 25.85
CA LYS A 387 21.82 12.04 26.97
C LYS A 387 21.92 11.03 28.10
N LEU A 388 21.96 9.77 27.78
CA LEU A 388 22.15 8.71 28.74
C LEU A 388 23.51 8.85 29.46
N GLN A 389 24.58 9.13 28.70
CA GLN A 389 25.90 9.38 29.27
C GLN A 389 25.90 10.59 30.23
N LEU A 390 25.21 11.68 29.84
CA LEU A 390 25.06 12.88 30.68
C LEU A 390 24.23 12.56 31.95
N GLU A 391 23.15 11.81 31.83
CA GLU A 391 22.34 11.45 33.00
C GLU A 391 23.09 10.55 33.99
N LEU A 392 23.91 9.61 33.48
CA LEU A 392 24.78 8.80 34.33
C LEU A 392 25.83 9.68 35.04
N LYS A 393 26.45 10.63 34.30
CA LYS A 393 27.43 11.57 34.87
C LYS A 393 26.84 12.44 35.98
N ARG A 394 25.57 12.88 35.86
CA ARG A 394 24.87 13.63 36.93
C ARG A 394 24.70 12.80 38.21
N GLN A 395 24.65 11.48 38.08
CA GLN A 395 24.56 10.53 39.19
C GLN A 395 25.93 10.03 39.65
N GLU A 396 27.04 10.67 39.18
CA GLU A 396 28.44 10.29 39.40
C GLU A 396 28.73 8.85 38.99
N LEU A 397 28.10 8.41 37.85
CA LEU A 397 28.25 7.10 37.27
C LEU A 397 28.67 7.19 35.79
N ASP A 398 29.17 6.07 35.29
CA ASP A 398 29.39 5.79 33.88
C ASP A 398 28.96 4.34 33.56
N GLY A 399 29.12 3.93 32.29
CA GLY A 399 28.73 2.58 31.86
C GLY A 399 29.49 1.43 32.57
N ALA A 400 30.71 1.69 33.01
CA ALA A 400 31.58 0.74 33.72
C ALA A 400 31.35 0.73 35.24
N SER A 401 30.65 1.73 35.77
CA SER A 401 30.35 1.87 37.20
C SER A 401 29.49 0.73 37.71
N VAL A 402 29.76 0.23 38.91
CA VAL A 402 28.99 -0.84 39.59
C VAL A 402 28.13 -0.20 40.70
N PRO A 403 26.82 -0.01 40.47
CA PRO A 403 25.94 0.57 41.48
C PRO A 403 25.75 -0.38 42.66
N ALA A 404 25.72 0.16 43.89
CA ALA A 404 25.46 -0.61 45.09
C ALA A 404 24.11 -1.35 45.00
N ALA A 405 24.00 -2.51 45.64
CA ALA A 405 22.79 -3.31 45.68
C ALA A 405 21.59 -2.47 46.18
N GLY A 406 20.49 -2.44 45.40
CA GLY A 406 19.31 -1.66 45.69
C GLY A 406 19.39 -0.18 45.27
N ARG A 407 20.53 0.33 44.78
CA ARG A 407 20.61 1.70 44.22
C ARG A 407 19.83 1.75 42.90
N VAL A 408 18.83 2.62 42.83
CA VAL A 408 18.11 2.92 41.58
C VAL A 408 18.94 3.94 40.79
N VAL A 409 19.26 3.60 39.53
CA VAL A 409 19.98 4.44 38.60
C VAL A 409 19.03 4.86 37.50
N THR A 410 18.83 6.14 37.29
CA THR A 410 18.05 6.69 36.20
C THR A 410 18.86 6.58 34.90
N ILE A 411 18.26 5.95 33.91
CA ILE A 411 18.83 5.74 32.58
C ILE A 411 18.33 6.83 31.62
N GLN A 412 17.00 7.03 31.59
CA GLN A 412 16.38 8.09 30.80
C GLN A 412 15.25 8.72 31.62
N ARG A 413 15.22 10.07 31.70
CA ARG A 413 14.15 10.80 32.40
C ARG A 413 12.87 10.85 31.59
N ASN A 414 12.99 10.91 30.29
CA ASN A 414 11.91 10.89 29.31
C ASN A 414 12.09 9.62 28.48
N GLY A 415 11.67 8.50 29.03
CA GLY A 415 11.70 7.21 28.34
C GLY A 415 10.67 7.18 27.22
N ASN A 416 10.70 6.11 26.44
CA ASN A 416 9.79 5.91 25.32
C ASN A 416 8.34 6.22 25.71
N MET A 417 7.69 7.11 24.97
CA MET A 417 6.29 7.46 25.14
C MET A 417 5.39 6.34 24.60
N ALA A 418 5.31 5.26 25.31
CA ALA A 418 4.61 4.06 24.85
C ALA A 418 3.52 3.54 25.80
N ASN A 419 3.12 4.33 26.80
CA ASN A 419 2.03 3.97 27.71
C ASN A 419 0.75 4.71 27.32
N ASP A 420 -0.25 3.98 26.83
CA ASP A 420 -1.55 4.57 26.47
C ASP A 420 -2.24 5.18 27.68
N CYS A 421 -2.61 6.43 27.58
CA CYS A 421 -3.37 7.18 28.59
C CYS A 421 -4.56 7.95 27.98
N THR A 422 -4.98 7.58 26.78
CA THR A 422 -6.03 8.29 26.02
C THR A 422 -7.29 8.54 26.83
N ASP A 423 -7.80 7.50 27.51
CA ASP A 423 -9.06 7.59 28.26
C ASP A 423 -8.93 8.38 29.58
N GLN A 424 -7.71 8.79 29.93
CA GLN A 424 -7.42 9.57 31.12
C GLN A 424 -7.35 11.08 30.85
N VAL A 425 -7.32 11.51 29.58
CA VAL A 425 -7.11 12.91 29.20
C VAL A 425 -8.28 13.78 29.65
N HIS A 426 -8.00 14.79 30.48
CA HIS A 426 -9.01 15.74 30.91
C HIS A 426 -9.55 16.57 29.73
N PRO A 427 -10.86 16.87 29.65
CA PRO A 427 -11.44 17.66 28.55
C PRO A 427 -10.77 19.02 28.31
N GLU A 428 -10.35 19.74 29.37
CA GLU A 428 -9.63 21.01 29.23
C GLU A 428 -8.23 20.82 28.62
N VAL A 429 -7.56 19.70 28.92
CA VAL A 429 -6.26 19.36 28.31
C VAL A 429 -6.44 19.04 26.84
N ALA A 430 -7.46 18.25 26.51
CA ALA A 430 -7.81 17.96 25.12
C ALA A 430 -8.14 19.25 24.35
N HIS A 431 -8.93 20.15 24.96
CA HIS A 431 -9.23 21.46 24.35
C HIS A 431 -7.98 22.30 24.10
N ALA A 432 -7.03 22.36 25.06
CA ALA A 432 -5.78 23.09 24.91
C ALA A 432 -4.93 22.50 23.79
N ALA A 433 -4.85 21.17 23.66
CA ALA A 433 -4.13 20.48 22.58
C ALA A 433 -4.75 20.76 21.20
N VAL A 434 -6.07 20.69 21.09
CA VAL A 434 -6.80 21.03 19.86
C VAL A 434 -6.61 22.49 19.47
N LEU A 435 -6.66 23.41 20.46
CA LEU A 435 -6.41 24.82 20.23
C LEU A 435 -4.97 25.06 19.73
N ALA A 436 -3.98 24.37 20.32
CA ALA A 436 -2.59 24.47 19.89
C ALA A 436 -2.42 24.04 18.42
N ALA A 437 -2.98 22.89 18.01
CA ALA A 437 -2.96 22.44 16.61
C ALA A 437 -3.58 23.47 15.66
N ARG A 438 -4.72 24.05 16.04
CA ARG A 438 -5.44 25.07 15.24
C ARG A 438 -4.69 26.38 15.14
N VAL A 439 -4.04 26.85 16.21
CA VAL A 439 -3.23 28.08 16.22
C VAL A 439 -2.04 27.95 15.29
N VAL A 440 -1.40 26.80 15.28
CA VAL A 440 -0.28 26.51 14.35
C VAL A 440 -0.78 26.28 12.91
N GLY A 441 -2.00 25.82 12.73
CA GLY A 441 -2.61 25.57 11.41
C GLY A 441 -2.36 24.17 10.88
N LEU A 442 -2.30 23.17 11.78
CA LEU A 442 -2.13 21.77 11.42
C LEU A 442 -3.46 20.99 11.56
N ASP A 443 -3.76 20.18 10.56
CA ASP A 443 -4.89 19.25 10.55
C ASP A 443 -4.61 17.99 11.38
N ILE A 444 -3.35 17.53 11.34
CA ILE A 444 -2.81 16.45 12.17
C ILE A 444 -1.60 16.99 12.91
N ALA A 445 -1.61 16.88 14.23
CA ALA A 445 -0.54 17.39 15.08
C ALA A 445 -0.22 16.44 16.24
N GLY A 446 1.06 16.27 16.52
CA GLY A 446 1.57 15.68 17.75
C GLY A 446 1.82 16.77 18.77
N ILE A 447 1.09 16.78 19.87
CA ILE A 447 1.22 17.77 20.93
C ILE A 447 2.01 17.18 22.09
N ASP A 448 3.18 17.72 22.33
CA ASP A 448 3.97 17.37 23.50
C ASP A 448 3.64 18.30 24.66
N LEU A 449 3.25 17.73 25.78
CA LEU A 449 2.96 18.45 26.99
C LEU A 449 3.53 17.75 28.22
N VAL A 450 3.83 18.54 29.24
CA VAL A 450 4.28 18.05 30.55
C VAL A 450 3.22 18.37 31.60
N ALA A 451 2.79 17.36 32.33
CA ALA A 451 1.82 17.46 33.40
C ALA A 451 2.08 16.41 34.49
N GLN A 452 1.77 16.75 35.75
CA GLN A 452 1.85 15.78 36.85
C GLN A 452 0.73 14.72 36.74
N ASP A 453 -0.46 15.14 36.28
CA ASP A 453 -1.63 14.31 36.12
C ASP A 453 -2.41 14.78 34.88
N ILE A 454 -2.44 13.96 33.82
CA ILE A 454 -3.14 14.29 32.58
C ILE A 454 -4.66 14.34 32.75
N GLY A 455 -5.17 13.71 33.83
CA GLY A 455 -6.58 13.72 34.23
C GLY A 455 -7.04 14.99 34.94
N LYS A 456 -6.20 16.02 34.99
CA LYS A 456 -6.51 17.31 35.63
C LYS A 456 -6.17 18.48 34.71
N PRO A 457 -6.83 19.65 34.87
CA PRO A 457 -6.49 20.87 34.13
C PRO A 457 -5.01 21.24 34.28
N LEU A 458 -4.37 21.78 33.20
CA LEU A 458 -2.96 22.14 33.21
C LEU A 458 -2.62 23.29 34.15
N GLY A 459 -3.49 24.32 34.23
CA GLY A 459 -3.23 25.54 35.00
C GLY A 459 -2.90 25.30 36.49
N PRO A 460 -3.77 24.58 37.26
CA PRO A 460 -3.55 24.35 38.70
C PRO A 460 -2.25 23.58 39.02
N GLN A 461 -1.81 22.69 38.11
CA GLN A 461 -0.57 21.91 38.27
C GLN A 461 0.64 22.52 37.56
N ARG A 462 0.47 23.72 36.97
CA ARG A 462 1.51 24.39 36.15
C ARG A 462 2.04 23.51 35.01
N GLY A 463 1.18 22.64 34.46
CA GLY A 463 1.47 21.88 33.25
C GLY A 463 1.45 22.77 32.01
N ALA A 464 2.18 22.41 30.98
CA ALA A 464 2.33 23.23 29.79
C ALA A 464 2.53 22.38 28.52
N ILE A 465 2.10 22.91 27.37
CA ILE A 465 2.43 22.41 26.05
C ILE A 465 3.83 22.90 25.72
N VAL A 466 4.75 21.97 25.44
CA VAL A 466 6.16 22.27 25.21
C VAL A 466 6.54 22.28 23.75
N GLU A 467 5.78 21.53 22.91
CA GLU A 467 6.05 21.42 21.46
C GLU A 467 4.77 21.02 20.69
N VAL A 468 4.68 21.49 19.45
CA VAL A 468 3.68 21.08 18.46
C VAL A 468 4.43 20.54 17.25
N ASN A 469 4.13 19.29 16.86
CA ASN A 469 4.84 18.60 15.79
C ASN A 469 3.91 18.35 14.59
N ALA A 470 4.37 18.74 13.39
CA ALA A 470 3.79 18.30 12.13
C ALA A 470 4.25 16.86 11.82
N GLY A 471 3.46 16.10 11.06
CA GLY A 471 3.80 14.73 10.65
C GLY A 471 4.17 13.77 11.79
N PRO A 472 3.39 13.69 12.89
CA PRO A 472 3.79 12.94 14.07
C PRO A 472 3.89 11.44 13.81
N GLY A 473 4.89 10.77 14.43
CA GLY A 473 4.97 9.31 14.45
C GLY A 473 3.76 8.69 15.17
N LEU A 474 3.17 7.65 14.59
CA LEU A 474 1.95 7.02 15.11
C LEU A 474 2.22 5.73 15.88
N LEU A 475 3.45 5.19 15.85
CA LEU A 475 3.77 3.85 16.36
C LEU A 475 3.41 3.69 17.85
N MET A 476 3.70 4.68 18.68
CA MET A 476 3.41 4.65 20.12
C MET A 476 1.93 4.50 20.44
N HIS A 477 1.05 4.91 19.52
CA HIS A 477 -0.39 4.77 19.65
C HIS A 477 -0.92 3.47 19.01
N LEU A 478 -0.22 3.00 17.97
CA LEU A 478 -0.56 1.76 17.25
C LEU A 478 -0.12 0.52 18.01
N LYS A 479 1.05 0.58 18.64
CA LYS A 479 1.67 -0.52 19.41
C LYS A 479 2.17 -0.01 20.77
N PRO A 480 1.27 0.38 21.68
CA PRO A 480 1.70 0.82 23.01
C PRO A 480 2.37 -0.34 23.77
N ALA A 481 3.39 -0.03 24.57
CA ALA A 481 4.02 -1.02 25.45
C ALA A 481 3.11 -1.40 26.62
N VAL A 482 2.26 -0.47 27.06
CA VAL A 482 1.26 -0.65 28.11
C VAL A 482 -0.05 0.00 27.67
N GLY A 483 -1.17 -0.68 27.88
CA GLY A 483 -2.48 -0.24 27.48
C GLY A 483 -2.96 -0.85 26.17
N SER A 484 -3.87 -0.17 25.44
CA SER A 484 -4.53 -0.70 24.25
C SER A 484 -4.12 0.04 22.98
N PRO A 485 -3.89 -0.63 21.85
CA PRO A 485 -3.72 0.00 20.55
C PRO A 485 -4.89 0.92 20.21
N ARG A 486 -4.60 2.10 19.66
CA ARG A 486 -5.61 3.08 19.24
C ARG A 486 -5.73 3.09 17.71
N PRO A 487 -6.95 3.15 17.15
CA PRO A 487 -7.18 3.08 15.71
C PRO A 487 -6.90 4.43 15.01
N VAL A 488 -5.70 4.98 15.23
CA VAL A 488 -5.34 6.33 14.75
C VAL A 488 -5.30 6.42 13.22
N GLY A 489 -4.91 5.36 12.53
CA GLY A 489 -4.99 5.30 11.06
C GLY A 489 -6.43 5.45 10.56
N ARG A 490 -7.41 4.88 11.28
CA ARG A 490 -8.83 5.04 10.97
C ARG A 490 -9.30 6.48 11.18
N ALA A 491 -8.92 7.11 12.27
CA ALA A 491 -9.27 8.52 12.54
C ALA A 491 -8.74 9.45 11.45
N ILE A 492 -7.48 9.23 11.00
CA ILE A 492 -6.88 10.00 9.89
C ILE A 492 -7.63 9.74 8.58
N CYS A 493 -7.93 8.48 8.27
CA CYS A 493 -8.68 8.14 7.07
C CYS A 493 -10.09 8.75 7.07
N ASP A 494 -10.78 8.75 8.20
CA ASP A 494 -12.11 9.35 8.34
C ASP A 494 -12.09 10.89 8.22
N HIS A 495 -11.00 11.52 8.70
CA HIS A 495 -10.75 12.96 8.50
C HIS A 495 -10.53 13.31 7.02
N LEU A 496 -9.73 12.51 6.30
CA LEU A 496 -9.44 12.73 4.87
C LEU A 496 -10.64 12.44 3.97
N PHE A 497 -11.49 11.50 4.34
CA PHE A 497 -12.67 11.06 3.58
C PHE A 497 -13.93 11.12 4.47
N PRO A 498 -14.43 12.32 4.78
CA PRO A 498 -15.59 12.49 5.64
C PRO A 498 -16.85 11.93 4.97
N ASN A 499 -17.88 11.63 5.78
CA ASN A 499 -19.18 11.12 5.33
C ASN A 499 -19.09 9.84 4.50
N ASP A 500 -18.16 8.95 4.85
CA ASP A 500 -17.89 7.70 4.15
C ASP A 500 -17.56 7.87 2.65
N ALA A 501 -16.99 9.02 2.26
CA ALA A 501 -16.59 9.28 0.89
C ALA A 501 -15.66 8.16 0.38
N PRO A 502 -15.96 7.55 -0.79
CA PRO A 502 -15.23 6.38 -1.28
C PRO A 502 -13.85 6.73 -1.89
N GLY A 503 -13.52 8.00 -2.02
CA GLY A 503 -12.28 8.46 -2.67
C GLY A 503 -12.19 8.11 -4.16
N ARG A 504 -13.28 7.64 -4.79
CA ARG A 504 -13.30 7.16 -6.17
C ARG A 504 -13.91 8.19 -7.11
N ILE A 505 -13.37 8.26 -8.31
CA ILE A 505 -14.04 8.83 -9.48
C ILE A 505 -14.66 7.69 -10.30
N PRO A 506 -15.69 7.95 -11.13
CA PRO A 506 -16.19 6.95 -12.05
C PRO A 506 -15.11 6.42 -12.97
N VAL A 507 -14.97 5.08 -12.98
CA VAL A 507 -14.07 4.33 -13.86
C VAL A 507 -14.92 3.50 -14.81
N VAL A 508 -14.70 3.66 -16.11
CA VAL A 508 -15.30 2.82 -17.15
C VAL A 508 -14.22 1.98 -17.79
N GLY A 509 -14.31 0.65 -17.67
CA GLY A 509 -13.43 -0.28 -18.35
C GLY A 509 -14.09 -0.81 -19.62
N VAL A 510 -13.35 -0.84 -20.73
CA VAL A 510 -13.82 -1.36 -22.03
C VAL A 510 -12.92 -2.51 -22.43
N ALA A 511 -13.47 -3.71 -22.56
CA ALA A 511 -12.74 -4.92 -22.94
C ALA A 511 -13.37 -5.60 -24.16
N GLY A 512 -12.53 -6.19 -25.00
CA GLY A 512 -12.88 -6.87 -26.25
C GLY A 512 -11.77 -6.71 -27.28
N SER A 513 -12.03 -7.12 -28.52
CA SER A 513 -11.03 -7.09 -29.61
C SER A 513 -11.36 -6.07 -30.70
N GLN A 514 -12.63 -5.80 -30.97
CA GLN A 514 -13.08 -5.00 -32.12
C GLN A 514 -13.70 -3.69 -31.65
N ASP A 515 -13.36 -2.58 -32.35
CA ASP A 515 -13.93 -1.25 -32.19
C ASP A 515 -13.86 -0.65 -30.78
N THR A 516 -13.11 -1.27 -29.85
CA THR A 516 -13.02 -0.86 -28.44
C THR A 516 -12.48 0.55 -28.26
N ALA A 517 -11.54 1.00 -29.10
CA ALA A 517 -11.03 2.39 -29.04
C ALA A 517 -12.09 3.41 -29.44
N VAL A 518 -12.87 3.15 -30.49
CA VAL A 518 -13.94 4.04 -30.92
C VAL A 518 -15.05 4.09 -29.86
N LEU A 519 -15.42 2.92 -29.32
CA LEU A 519 -16.37 2.82 -28.20
C LEU A 519 -15.87 3.61 -26.98
N ALA A 520 -14.63 3.44 -26.58
CA ALA A 520 -14.04 4.16 -25.44
C ALA A 520 -14.05 5.69 -25.66
N ARG A 521 -13.74 6.15 -26.87
CA ARG A 521 -13.81 7.58 -27.26
C ARG A 521 -15.23 8.12 -27.20
N LEU A 522 -16.23 7.36 -27.69
CA LEU A 522 -17.63 7.76 -27.66
C LEU A 522 -18.14 7.84 -26.20
N VAL A 523 -17.80 6.87 -25.36
CA VAL A 523 -18.14 6.89 -23.92
C VAL A 523 -17.50 8.10 -23.23
N ALA A 524 -16.20 8.34 -23.45
CA ALA A 524 -15.50 9.49 -22.86
C ALA A 524 -16.10 10.82 -23.31
N TRP A 525 -16.49 10.93 -24.58
CA TRP A 525 -17.20 12.08 -25.12
C TRP A 525 -18.53 12.34 -24.41
N LEU A 526 -19.36 11.30 -24.21
CA LEU A 526 -20.66 11.41 -23.53
C LEU A 526 -20.49 11.81 -22.06
N ILE A 527 -19.48 11.28 -21.36
CA ILE A 527 -19.15 11.65 -19.98
C ILE A 527 -18.73 13.13 -19.90
N ASN A 528 -17.91 13.58 -20.85
CA ASN A 528 -17.43 14.95 -20.92
C ASN A 528 -18.57 15.94 -21.19
N LEU A 529 -19.51 15.60 -22.09
CA LEU A 529 -20.74 16.36 -22.29
C LEU A 529 -21.61 16.44 -21.02
N GLY A 530 -21.55 15.42 -20.18
CA GLY A 530 -22.16 15.39 -18.84
C GLY A 530 -21.50 16.35 -17.84
N GLY A 531 -20.46 17.09 -18.23
CA GLY A 531 -19.78 18.12 -17.42
C GLY A 531 -18.65 17.60 -16.53
N ARG A 532 -18.17 16.36 -16.74
CA ARG A 532 -17.03 15.81 -16.00
C ARG A 532 -15.75 15.92 -16.80
N HIS A 533 -14.68 16.39 -16.17
CA HIS A 533 -13.34 16.42 -16.76
C HIS A 533 -12.83 14.98 -16.94
N THR A 534 -12.86 14.48 -18.19
CA THR A 534 -12.71 13.06 -18.48
C THR A 534 -11.31 12.74 -19.00
N GLY A 535 -10.67 11.70 -18.42
CA GLY A 535 -9.47 11.06 -18.94
C GLY A 535 -9.83 9.83 -19.79
N LEU A 536 -9.11 9.61 -20.90
CA LEU A 536 -9.26 8.43 -21.75
C LEU A 536 -7.91 7.83 -22.07
N ALA A 537 -7.75 6.53 -21.82
CA ALA A 537 -6.61 5.74 -22.25
C ALA A 537 -7.10 4.64 -23.21
N CYS A 538 -6.68 4.71 -24.48
CA CYS A 538 -7.06 3.75 -25.51
C CYS A 538 -5.91 3.55 -26.51
N ARG A 539 -6.06 2.60 -27.45
CA ARG A 539 -5.03 2.34 -28.48
C ARG A 539 -4.73 3.58 -29.35
N ASP A 540 -5.69 4.48 -29.50
CA ASP A 540 -5.48 5.73 -30.28
C ASP A 540 -4.67 6.77 -29.52
N GLY A 541 -4.44 6.60 -28.22
CA GLY A 541 -3.64 7.48 -27.39
C GLY A 541 -4.22 7.75 -26.01
N LEU A 542 -3.56 8.68 -25.30
CA LEU A 542 -4.01 9.23 -24.01
C LEU A 542 -4.64 10.60 -24.23
N PHE A 543 -5.83 10.79 -23.70
CA PHE A 543 -6.56 12.06 -23.85
C PHE A 543 -6.97 12.61 -22.48
N LEU A 544 -6.93 13.94 -22.37
CA LEU A 544 -7.57 14.70 -21.31
C LEU A 544 -8.65 15.55 -21.96
N GLU A 545 -9.91 15.23 -21.70
CA GLU A 545 -11.07 15.74 -22.44
C GLU A 545 -10.91 15.49 -23.96
N ARG A 546 -10.83 16.57 -24.75
CA ARG A 546 -10.66 16.52 -26.20
C ARG A 546 -9.18 16.57 -26.63
N ARG A 547 -8.27 16.90 -25.72
CA ARG A 547 -6.86 17.05 -26.02
C ARG A 547 -6.12 15.71 -25.94
N ARG A 548 -5.56 15.27 -27.05
CA ARG A 548 -4.64 14.15 -27.11
C ARG A 548 -3.30 14.57 -26.52
N VAL A 549 -2.90 13.97 -25.39
CA VAL A 549 -1.65 14.29 -24.67
C VAL A 549 -0.53 13.30 -24.98
N ASP A 550 -0.87 12.10 -25.45
CA ASP A 550 0.07 11.09 -25.93
C ASP A 550 -0.51 10.39 -27.15
N ALA A 551 0.28 10.25 -28.21
CA ALA A 551 -0.17 9.65 -29.47
C ALA A 551 0.12 8.14 -29.56
N ARG A 552 0.90 7.59 -28.63
CA ARG A 552 1.22 6.16 -28.57
C ARG A 552 0.03 5.36 -28.11
N ASN A 553 0.02 4.07 -28.46
CA ASN A 553 -0.97 3.12 -27.91
C ASN A 553 -0.98 3.22 -26.38
N SER A 554 -2.08 3.67 -25.84
CA SER A 554 -2.29 3.90 -24.40
C SER A 554 -3.31 2.91 -23.79
N ALA A 555 -3.68 1.85 -24.51
CA ALA A 555 -4.45 0.73 -23.95
C ALA A 555 -3.55 -0.17 -23.10
N ASN A 556 -2.96 0.38 -22.04
CA ASN A 556 -2.01 -0.29 -21.16
C ASN A 556 -2.11 0.22 -19.72
N TRP A 557 -1.50 -0.53 -18.79
CA TRP A 557 -1.54 -0.25 -17.36
C TRP A 557 -0.98 1.14 -17.01
N ASP A 558 0.18 1.52 -17.59
CA ASP A 558 0.85 2.78 -17.24
C ASP A 558 0.02 4.00 -17.65
N ALA A 559 -0.66 3.95 -18.79
CA ALA A 559 -1.56 5.02 -19.24
C ALA A 559 -2.79 5.16 -18.34
N GLY A 560 -3.41 4.03 -17.94
CA GLY A 560 -4.50 4.03 -16.97
C GLY A 560 -4.06 4.61 -15.62
N HIS A 561 -2.90 4.19 -15.12
CA HIS A 561 -2.31 4.71 -13.89
C HIS A 561 -2.07 6.22 -13.95
N ARG A 562 -1.55 6.76 -15.06
CA ARG A 562 -1.34 8.21 -15.26
C ARG A 562 -2.63 9.01 -15.14
N LEU A 563 -3.76 8.48 -15.59
CA LEU A 563 -5.06 9.13 -15.46
C LEU A 563 -5.57 9.12 -14.01
N LEU A 564 -5.41 7.98 -13.32
CA LEU A 564 -5.87 7.83 -11.93
C LEU A 564 -5.05 8.67 -10.93
N VAL A 565 -3.81 8.99 -11.25
CA VAL A 565 -2.94 9.90 -10.46
C VAL A 565 -3.28 11.38 -10.72
N ASN A 566 -3.93 11.71 -11.85
CA ASN A 566 -4.17 13.09 -12.23
C ASN A 566 -5.35 13.69 -11.46
N ARG A 567 -5.08 14.67 -10.59
CA ARG A 567 -6.08 15.35 -9.74
C ARG A 567 -7.14 16.14 -10.51
N ALA A 568 -6.89 16.50 -11.76
CA ALA A 568 -7.87 17.23 -12.57
C ALA A 568 -8.95 16.29 -13.15
N VAL A 569 -8.68 14.97 -13.20
CA VAL A 569 -9.57 13.99 -13.82
C VAL A 569 -10.71 13.63 -12.89
N GLN A 570 -11.96 13.81 -13.35
CA GLN A 570 -13.18 13.54 -12.60
C GLN A 570 -13.90 12.26 -13.04
N ALA A 571 -13.51 11.68 -14.17
CA ALA A 571 -13.95 10.37 -14.64
C ALA A 571 -12.91 9.81 -15.62
N VAL A 572 -12.77 8.49 -15.70
CA VAL A 572 -11.84 7.85 -16.64
C VAL A 572 -12.53 6.78 -17.47
N VAL A 573 -12.09 6.66 -18.72
CA VAL A 573 -12.40 5.53 -19.60
C VAL A 573 -11.09 4.85 -19.98
N ILE A 574 -10.99 3.54 -19.74
CA ILE A 574 -9.76 2.76 -19.99
C ILE A 574 -10.12 1.58 -20.89
N GLU A 575 -9.48 1.53 -22.06
CA GLU A 575 -9.51 0.38 -22.95
C GLU A 575 -8.54 -0.68 -22.40
N ASN A 576 -9.07 -1.88 -22.09
CA ASN A 576 -8.33 -3.00 -21.53
C ASN A 576 -8.24 -4.12 -22.56
N GLY A 577 -7.13 -4.19 -23.29
CA GLY A 577 -6.86 -5.34 -24.16
C GLY A 577 -6.61 -6.61 -23.33
N ALA A 578 -6.96 -7.78 -23.90
CA ALA A 578 -6.70 -9.06 -23.24
C ALA A 578 -5.21 -9.25 -22.91
N GLU A 579 -4.31 -8.82 -23.80
CA GLU A 579 -2.86 -8.84 -23.55
C GLU A 579 -2.47 -8.02 -22.30
N THR A 580 -3.07 -6.83 -22.12
CA THR A 580 -2.80 -6.00 -20.95
C THR A 580 -3.23 -6.68 -19.66
N ILE A 581 -4.41 -7.34 -19.65
CA ILE A 581 -4.88 -8.11 -18.50
C ILE A 581 -3.94 -9.26 -18.16
N LEU A 582 -3.40 -9.93 -19.20
CA LEU A 582 -2.49 -11.07 -19.05
C LEU A 582 -1.08 -10.67 -18.60
N ARG A 583 -0.61 -9.48 -19.01
CA ARG A 583 0.76 -9.01 -18.76
C ARG A 583 0.89 -8.17 -17.49
N ASP A 584 -0.07 -7.27 -17.23
CA ASP A 584 0.02 -6.27 -16.16
C ASP A 584 -1.16 -6.31 -15.19
N GLY A 585 -2.30 -6.88 -15.58
CA GLY A 585 -3.58 -6.70 -14.90
C GLY A 585 -4.25 -5.36 -15.22
N LEU A 586 -5.41 -5.09 -14.61
CA LEU A 586 -6.13 -3.83 -14.75
C LEU A 586 -5.43 -2.72 -13.94
N ALA A 587 -5.46 -1.48 -14.45
CA ALA A 587 -4.84 -0.33 -13.77
C ALA A 587 -5.64 0.17 -12.55
N TYR A 588 -6.83 -0.33 -12.32
CA TYR A 588 -7.75 0.00 -11.22
C TYR A 588 -8.24 -1.27 -10.52
N ASP A 589 -8.62 -1.15 -9.28
CA ASP A 589 -9.12 -2.27 -8.47
C ASP A 589 -10.59 -2.60 -8.73
N ARG A 590 -11.44 -1.58 -8.91
CA ARG A 590 -12.88 -1.67 -9.19
C ARG A 590 -13.30 -0.58 -10.17
N CYS A 591 -14.40 -0.83 -10.92
CA CYS A 591 -15.00 0.13 -11.84
C CYS A 591 -16.51 0.31 -11.60
N GLU A 592 -17.02 1.48 -11.99
CA GLU A 592 -18.45 1.76 -11.97
C GLU A 592 -19.17 1.12 -13.17
N VAL A 593 -18.51 1.11 -14.35
CA VAL A 593 -19.05 0.44 -15.54
C VAL A 593 -17.98 -0.45 -16.15
N GLY A 594 -18.31 -1.72 -16.34
CA GLY A 594 -17.50 -2.71 -17.06
C GLY A 594 -18.16 -3.12 -18.37
N ILE A 595 -17.51 -2.85 -19.51
CA ILE A 595 -18.03 -3.17 -20.84
C ILE A 595 -17.26 -4.36 -21.40
N VAL A 596 -17.96 -5.38 -21.90
CA VAL A 596 -17.37 -6.47 -22.68
C VAL A 596 -18.12 -6.60 -24.02
N THR A 597 -17.37 -6.40 -25.12
CA THR A 597 -17.94 -6.36 -26.48
C THR A 597 -17.95 -7.74 -27.15
N ASP A 598 -16.88 -8.50 -27.01
CA ASP A 598 -16.65 -9.80 -27.65
C ASP A 598 -15.58 -10.59 -26.88
N LEU A 599 -15.39 -11.85 -27.25
CA LEU A 599 -14.39 -12.77 -26.71
C LEU A 599 -13.45 -13.31 -27.81
N GLU A 600 -13.19 -12.50 -28.83
CA GLU A 600 -12.35 -12.85 -29.97
C GLU A 600 -10.87 -12.42 -29.76
N GLY A 601 -9.96 -12.85 -30.66
CA GLY A 601 -8.55 -12.46 -30.64
C GLY A 601 -7.62 -13.41 -29.88
N ALA A 602 -8.08 -14.63 -29.56
CA ALA A 602 -7.25 -15.65 -28.89
C ALA A 602 -5.98 -16.00 -29.67
N GLU A 603 -6.05 -15.99 -31.01
CA GLU A 603 -4.93 -16.32 -31.90
C GLU A 603 -3.70 -15.40 -31.77
N ALA A 604 -3.91 -14.19 -31.29
CA ALA A 604 -2.83 -13.25 -31.02
C ALA A 604 -2.16 -13.43 -29.63
N LEU A 605 -2.68 -14.36 -28.81
CA LEU A 605 -2.29 -14.54 -27.41
C LEU A 605 -1.67 -15.91 -27.13
N ALA A 606 -1.18 -16.59 -28.17
CA ALA A 606 -0.52 -17.90 -28.06
C ALA A 606 0.67 -17.88 -27.08
N ASP A 607 1.43 -16.77 -27.02
CA ASP A 607 2.55 -16.59 -26.09
C ASP A 607 2.11 -16.57 -24.60
N TYR A 608 0.82 -16.47 -24.34
CA TYR A 608 0.20 -16.53 -23.01
C TYR A 608 -0.58 -17.83 -22.78
N ASP A 609 -0.41 -18.85 -23.66
CA ASP A 609 -1.14 -20.11 -23.64
C ASP A 609 -2.67 -19.91 -23.77
N ILE A 610 -3.07 -18.88 -24.51
CA ILE A 610 -4.45 -18.59 -24.90
C ILE A 610 -4.55 -18.87 -26.40
N THR A 611 -5.20 -19.96 -26.77
CA THR A 611 -5.30 -20.42 -28.18
C THR A 611 -6.75 -20.61 -28.62
N GLU A 612 -7.68 -20.66 -27.68
CA GLU A 612 -9.10 -20.95 -27.92
C GLU A 612 -10.00 -19.85 -27.33
N SER A 613 -11.12 -19.57 -27.99
CA SER A 613 -12.09 -18.56 -27.55
C SER A 613 -12.65 -18.83 -26.14
N ASP A 614 -12.77 -20.10 -25.73
CA ASP A 614 -13.23 -20.44 -24.38
C ASP A 614 -12.25 -20.02 -23.28
N GLN A 615 -10.96 -19.93 -23.60
CA GLN A 615 -9.95 -19.41 -22.67
C GLN A 615 -10.07 -17.88 -22.51
N MET A 616 -10.55 -17.16 -23.55
CA MET A 616 -10.79 -15.72 -23.50
C MET A 616 -11.85 -15.34 -22.46
N VAL A 617 -12.82 -16.22 -22.20
CA VAL A 617 -13.79 -16.04 -21.11
C VAL A 617 -13.08 -15.80 -19.77
N LYS A 618 -12.02 -16.58 -19.47
CA LYS A 618 -11.26 -16.45 -18.21
C LYS A 618 -10.49 -15.14 -18.12
N VAL A 619 -10.03 -14.61 -19.25
CA VAL A 619 -9.29 -13.36 -19.31
C VAL A 619 -10.22 -12.16 -19.18
N LEU A 620 -11.24 -12.09 -20.06
CA LEU A 620 -12.11 -10.91 -20.17
C LEU A 620 -13.19 -10.85 -19.09
N ARG A 621 -13.51 -11.97 -18.40
CA ARG A 621 -14.37 -11.93 -17.20
C ARG A 621 -13.80 -11.01 -16.15
N THR A 622 -12.47 -10.81 -16.09
CA THR A 622 -11.82 -9.88 -15.15
C THR A 622 -12.46 -8.50 -15.19
N GLN A 623 -12.89 -8.04 -16.40
CA GLN A 623 -13.56 -6.74 -16.54
C GLN A 623 -14.95 -6.72 -15.88
N VAL A 624 -15.65 -7.85 -15.82
CA VAL A 624 -16.96 -7.98 -15.16
C VAL A 624 -16.81 -8.18 -13.66
N ASP A 625 -15.84 -9.02 -13.28
CA ASP A 625 -15.54 -9.34 -11.88
C ASP A 625 -15.17 -8.11 -11.02
N VAL A 626 -14.65 -7.04 -11.63
CA VAL A 626 -14.26 -5.81 -10.94
C VAL A 626 -15.34 -4.73 -10.91
N VAL A 627 -16.53 -4.99 -11.40
CA VAL A 627 -17.65 -4.05 -11.30
C VAL A 627 -18.06 -3.90 -9.84
N LEU A 628 -18.29 -2.66 -9.39
CA LEU A 628 -18.79 -2.37 -8.03
C LEU A 628 -20.19 -2.96 -7.83
N GLY A 629 -20.56 -3.29 -6.59
CA GLY A 629 -21.91 -3.76 -6.27
C GLY A 629 -23.02 -2.78 -6.64
N GLU A 630 -22.74 -1.48 -6.62
CA GLU A 630 -23.61 -0.41 -7.14
C GLU A 630 -23.33 -0.05 -8.61
N GLY A 631 -22.36 -0.70 -9.23
CA GLY A 631 -21.95 -0.48 -10.61
C GLY A 631 -22.79 -1.25 -11.63
N THR A 632 -22.35 -1.27 -12.89
CA THR A 632 -23.09 -1.91 -13.98
C THR A 632 -22.16 -2.59 -14.98
N ALA A 633 -22.41 -3.86 -15.29
CA ALA A 633 -21.82 -4.52 -16.44
C ALA A 633 -22.65 -4.25 -17.70
N VAL A 634 -21.99 -3.86 -18.80
CA VAL A 634 -22.59 -3.66 -20.12
C VAL A 634 -22.09 -4.75 -21.05
N LEU A 635 -22.98 -5.66 -21.44
CA LEU A 635 -22.60 -6.91 -22.12
C LEU A 635 -23.32 -7.07 -23.45
N ASN A 636 -22.58 -7.51 -24.49
CA ASN A 636 -23.12 -7.79 -25.80
C ASN A 636 -23.95 -9.09 -25.80
N ALA A 637 -25.27 -8.99 -25.93
CA ALA A 637 -26.16 -10.13 -26.00
C ALA A 637 -26.19 -10.79 -27.38
N GLY A 638 -25.56 -10.21 -28.39
CA GLY A 638 -25.34 -10.84 -29.70
C GLY A 638 -24.35 -12.01 -29.63
N ASP A 639 -23.47 -12.05 -28.64
CA ASP A 639 -22.61 -13.21 -28.31
C ASP A 639 -23.13 -13.88 -27.02
N PRO A 640 -23.65 -15.09 -27.10
CA PRO A 640 -24.13 -15.83 -25.93
C PRO A 640 -23.08 -16.07 -24.86
N ARG A 641 -21.79 -16.14 -25.23
CA ARG A 641 -20.66 -16.30 -24.28
C ARG A 641 -20.45 -15.04 -23.46
N VAL A 642 -20.55 -13.85 -24.10
CA VAL A 642 -20.47 -12.54 -23.41
C VAL A 642 -21.69 -12.36 -22.50
N ALA A 643 -22.90 -12.65 -23.00
CA ALA A 643 -24.10 -12.60 -22.17
C ALA A 643 -24.03 -13.57 -20.98
N GLY A 644 -23.34 -14.71 -21.14
CA GLY A 644 -23.06 -15.68 -20.08
C GLY A 644 -22.19 -15.16 -18.93
N LEU A 645 -21.54 -14.01 -19.07
CA LEU A 645 -20.79 -13.34 -17.99
C LEU A 645 -21.70 -12.58 -16.99
N ALA A 646 -22.98 -12.35 -17.34
CA ALA A 646 -23.91 -11.58 -16.51
C ALA A 646 -24.00 -12.06 -15.04
N PRO A 647 -24.05 -13.37 -14.73
CA PRO A 647 -24.10 -13.87 -13.35
C PRO A 647 -22.83 -13.59 -12.52
N LEU A 648 -21.73 -13.17 -13.15
CA LEU A 648 -20.45 -12.88 -12.48
C LEU A 648 -20.37 -11.42 -11.98
N CYS A 649 -21.31 -10.57 -12.41
CA CYS A 649 -21.36 -9.17 -12.00
C CYS A 649 -21.98 -9.05 -10.61
N ASP A 650 -21.27 -8.42 -9.68
CA ASP A 650 -21.78 -8.07 -8.34
C ASP A 650 -22.86 -6.97 -8.39
N GLY A 651 -22.85 -6.14 -9.45
CA GLY A 651 -23.76 -5.01 -9.66
C GLY A 651 -24.89 -5.30 -10.64
N ALA A 652 -25.43 -4.23 -11.22
CA ALA A 652 -26.47 -4.32 -12.25
C ALA A 652 -25.90 -4.80 -13.60
N VAL A 653 -26.76 -5.31 -14.47
CA VAL A 653 -26.40 -5.68 -15.85
C VAL A 653 -27.31 -4.94 -16.84
N ILE A 654 -26.70 -4.36 -17.87
CA ILE A 654 -27.40 -3.88 -19.06
C ILE A 654 -26.93 -4.72 -20.24
N LEU A 655 -27.84 -5.43 -20.87
CA LEU A 655 -27.56 -6.14 -22.12
C LEU A 655 -27.81 -5.23 -23.33
N TYR A 656 -26.97 -5.34 -24.35
CA TYR A 656 -27.22 -4.66 -25.62
C TYR A 656 -27.08 -5.62 -26.79
N ALA A 657 -27.85 -5.41 -27.88
CA ALA A 657 -27.66 -6.10 -29.13
C ALA A 657 -28.27 -5.30 -30.31
N ALA A 658 -27.63 -5.39 -31.47
CA ALA A 658 -28.18 -4.92 -32.72
C ALA A 658 -29.38 -5.78 -33.18
N ASP A 659 -29.30 -7.09 -32.97
CA ASP A 659 -30.42 -8.01 -33.21
C ASP A 659 -31.39 -8.03 -32.01
N PRO A 660 -32.61 -7.48 -32.15
CA PRO A 660 -33.58 -7.44 -31.06
C PRO A 660 -34.15 -8.83 -30.70
N GLN A 661 -33.85 -9.87 -31.50
CA GLN A 661 -34.28 -11.25 -31.26
C GLN A 661 -33.22 -12.09 -30.56
N ALA A 662 -32.07 -11.52 -30.17
CA ALA A 662 -31.05 -12.22 -29.40
C ALA A 662 -31.68 -12.86 -28.14
N ALA A 663 -31.53 -14.18 -28.01
CA ALA A 663 -32.25 -14.96 -26.99
C ALA A 663 -31.98 -14.47 -25.56
N ALA A 664 -30.74 -14.03 -25.28
CA ALA A 664 -30.37 -13.52 -23.98
C ALA A 664 -31.11 -12.21 -23.64
N LEU A 665 -31.38 -11.31 -24.60
CA LEU A 665 -32.17 -10.10 -24.40
C LEU A 665 -33.57 -10.38 -23.90
N ALA A 666 -34.28 -11.28 -24.57
CA ALA A 666 -35.68 -11.63 -24.24
C ALA A 666 -35.78 -12.18 -22.82
N ALA A 667 -34.89 -13.10 -22.43
CA ALA A 667 -34.84 -13.66 -21.08
C ALA A 667 -34.52 -12.59 -20.03
N HIS A 668 -33.55 -11.72 -20.30
CA HIS A 668 -33.14 -10.65 -19.40
C HIS A 668 -34.26 -9.62 -19.18
N GLN A 669 -34.94 -9.17 -20.25
CA GLN A 669 -36.08 -8.27 -20.15
C GLN A 669 -37.26 -8.90 -19.38
N ALA A 670 -37.55 -10.19 -19.61
CA ALA A 670 -38.60 -10.94 -18.90
C ALA A 670 -38.29 -11.00 -17.38
N ALA A 671 -37.01 -11.06 -17.00
CA ALA A 671 -36.55 -10.98 -15.61
C ALA A 671 -36.54 -9.55 -15.04
N GLY A 672 -37.00 -8.53 -15.80
CA GLY A 672 -36.98 -7.12 -15.35
C GLY A 672 -35.69 -6.38 -15.64
N GLY A 673 -34.74 -6.96 -16.36
CA GLY A 673 -33.42 -6.38 -16.65
C GLY A 673 -33.48 -5.19 -17.63
N LYS A 674 -32.44 -4.35 -17.58
CA LYS A 674 -32.26 -3.22 -18.51
C LYS A 674 -31.60 -3.70 -19.80
N ALA A 675 -32.04 -3.13 -20.94
CA ALA A 675 -31.44 -3.44 -22.23
C ALA A 675 -31.41 -2.24 -23.18
N VAL A 676 -30.43 -2.23 -24.09
CA VAL A 676 -30.36 -1.28 -25.21
C VAL A 676 -30.38 -2.07 -26.52
N LEU A 677 -31.34 -1.76 -27.35
CA LEU A 677 -31.60 -2.52 -28.57
C LEU A 677 -32.14 -1.65 -29.73
N VAL A 678 -32.33 -2.23 -30.89
CA VAL A 678 -32.87 -1.55 -32.08
C VAL A 678 -34.31 -1.99 -32.34
N ARG A 679 -35.23 -1.03 -32.50
CA ARG A 679 -36.56 -1.25 -33.03
C ARG A 679 -36.95 -0.14 -34.00
N GLN A 680 -37.57 -0.50 -35.10
CA GLN A 680 -38.04 0.47 -36.10
C GLN A 680 -36.96 1.48 -36.55
N ASP A 681 -35.75 0.97 -36.74
CA ASP A 681 -34.58 1.80 -37.14
C ASP A 681 -34.22 2.89 -36.14
N ARG A 682 -34.47 2.65 -34.84
CA ARG A 682 -34.16 3.59 -33.71
C ARG A 682 -33.61 2.85 -32.52
N VAL A 683 -32.80 3.54 -31.74
CA VAL A 683 -32.31 3.00 -30.45
C VAL A 683 -33.43 3.03 -29.42
N VAL A 684 -33.62 1.91 -28.74
CA VAL A 684 -34.59 1.70 -27.67
C VAL A 684 -33.89 1.35 -26.38
N LEU A 685 -34.30 2.01 -25.30
CA LEU A 685 -33.94 1.72 -23.93
C LEU A 685 -35.09 0.93 -23.30
N ALA A 686 -34.84 -0.29 -22.87
CA ALA A 686 -35.80 -1.15 -22.19
C ALA A 686 -35.47 -1.30 -20.71
N ASN A 687 -36.50 -1.27 -19.86
CA ASN A 687 -36.41 -1.58 -18.44
C ASN A 687 -37.54 -2.61 -18.14
N GLY A 688 -37.17 -3.87 -18.12
CA GLY A 688 -38.14 -4.96 -18.16
C GLY A 688 -39.01 -4.87 -19.41
N SER A 689 -40.32 -4.83 -19.22
CA SER A 689 -41.32 -4.70 -20.30
C SER A 689 -41.56 -3.28 -20.81
N SER A 690 -41.01 -2.28 -20.13
CA SER A 690 -41.14 -0.84 -20.51
C SER A 690 -40.08 -0.48 -21.51
N GLU A 691 -40.47 0.03 -22.69
CA GLU A 691 -39.56 0.46 -23.76
C GLU A 691 -39.76 1.95 -24.06
N SER A 692 -38.66 2.66 -24.31
CA SER A 692 -38.68 4.03 -24.78
C SER A 692 -37.60 4.27 -25.83
N PHE A 693 -37.90 5.08 -26.86
CA PHE A 693 -36.87 5.50 -27.80
C PHE A 693 -35.88 6.49 -27.18
N LEU A 694 -34.61 6.37 -27.54
CA LEU A 694 -33.60 7.36 -27.13
C LEU A 694 -33.97 8.73 -27.72
N PRO A 695 -34.25 9.75 -26.90
CA PRO A 695 -34.56 11.08 -27.40
C PRO A 695 -33.31 11.74 -27.97
N GLY A 696 -33.48 12.62 -28.99
CA GLY A 696 -32.35 13.38 -29.58
C GLY A 696 -31.54 12.64 -30.63
N LEU A 697 -31.78 11.33 -30.83
CA LEU A 697 -31.19 10.51 -31.91
C LEU A 697 -32.25 10.18 -32.95
N GLY A 698 -31.94 10.44 -34.23
CA GLY A 698 -32.79 10.17 -35.36
C GLY A 698 -32.89 8.69 -35.75
N ARG A 699 -33.17 8.44 -37.05
CA ARG A 699 -33.15 7.07 -37.60
C ARG A 699 -31.72 6.57 -37.77
N LEU A 700 -31.45 5.35 -37.40
CA LEU A 700 -30.13 4.70 -37.47
C LEU A 700 -29.59 4.58 -38.89
N THR A 701 -30.46 4.39 -39.89
CA THR A 701 -30.07 4.38 -41.32
C THR A 701 -29.48 5.73 -41.74
N VAL A 702 -30.02 6.87 -41.27
CA VAL A 702 -29.49 8.21 -41.53
C VAL A 702 -28.21 8.45 -40.74
N TRP A 703 -28.21 8.10 -39.45
CA TRP A 703 -27.07 8.25 -38.58
C TRP A 703 -25.84 7.47 -39.09
N ARG A 704 -26.01 6.21 -39.49
CA ARG A 704 -24.93 5.37 -40.05
C ARG A 704 -24.35 5.92 -41.35
N ALA A 705 -25.14 6.63 -42.16
CA ALA A 705 -24.65 7.23 -43.38
C ALA A 705 -23.69 8.39 -43.13
N THR A 706 -23.80 9.06 -41.99
CA THR A 706 -22.99 10.20 -41.58
C THR A 706 -21.87 9.84 -40.61
N HIS A 707 -22.00 8.77 -39.83
CA HIS A 707 -21.04 8.33 -38.80
C HIS A 707 -20.25 7.09 -39.26
N VAL A 708 -19.52 7.27 -40.35
CA VAL A 708 -18.67 6.21 -40.91
C VAL A 708 -17.55 5.84 -39.90
N GLY A 709 -17.37 4.57 -39.58
CA GLY A 709 -16.35 4.06 -38.66
C GLY A 709 -16.83 3.85 -37.22
N VAL A 710 -18.12 4.10 -36.94
CA VAL A 710 -18.73 3.70 -35.66
C VAL A 710 -19.70 2.56 -35.91
N SER A 711 -19.44 1.38 -35.34
CA SER A 711 -20.36 0.24 -35.46
C SER A 711 -21.65 0.47 -34.66
N LEU A 712 -22.71 -0.23 -35.05
CA LEU A 712 -23.98 -0.17 -34.31
C LEU A 712 -23.82 -0.73 -32.90
N GLU A 713 -23.05 -1.77 -32.75
CA GLU A 713 -22.71 -2.38 -31.46
C GLU A 713 -22.01 -1.40 -30.54
N SER A 714 -21.01 -0.66 -31.05
CA SER A 714 -20.30 0.40 -30.27
C SER A 714 -21.25 1.52 -29.85
N LEU A 715 -22.18 1.93 -30.72
CA LEU A 715 -23.21 2.90 -30.37
C LEU A 715 -24.08 2.40 -29.21
N LEU A 716 -24.61 1.18 -29.32
CA LEU A 716 -25.51 0.62 -28.30
C LEU A 716 -24.80 0.43 -26.96
N ALA A 717 -23.55 -0.04 -26.98
CA ALA A 717 -22.70 -0.18 -25.78
C ALA A 717 -22.44 1.18 -25.12
N ALA A 718 -22.12 2.22 -25.90
CA ALA A 718 -21.87 3.56 -25.38
C ALA A 718 -23.14 4.19 -24.78
N VAL A 719 -24.31 4.00 -25.42
CA VAL A 719 -25.59 4.45 -24.88
C VAL A 719 -25.89 3.73 -23.56
N ALA A 720 -25.66 2.41 -23.48
CA ALA A 720 -25.84 1.62 -22.26
C ALA A 720 -24.92 2.11 -21.14
N ALA A 721 -23.64 2.35 -21.42
CA ALA A 721 -22.68 2.86 -20.46
C ALA A 721 -23.03 4.27 -19.95
N ALA A 722 -23.40 5.16 -20.85
CA ALA A 722 -23.84 6.51 -20.49
C ALA A 722 -25.13 6.50 -19.65
N TRP A 723 -26.06 5.60 -19.97
CA TRP A 723 -27.28 5.38 -19.19
C TRP A 723 -26.97 4.83 -17.80
N ALA A 724 -26.04 3.87 -17.69
CA ALA A 724 -25.57 3.35 -16.41
C ALA A 724 -24.97 4.45 -15.51
N LEU A 725 -24.22 5.38 -16.12
CA LEU A 725 -23.62 6.54 -15.42
C LEU A 725 -24.61 7.66 -15.08
N GLY A 726 -25.90 7.49 -15.39
CA GLY A 726 -26.95 8.46 -15.09
C GLY A 726 -26.91 9.73 -15.97
N ILE A 727 -26.25 9.69 -17.11
CA ILE A 727 -26.24 10.83 -18.05
C ILE A 727 -27.66 11.00 -18.61
N PRO A 728 -28.20 12.24 -18.65
CA PRO A 728 -29.55 12.50 -19.15
C PRO A 728 -29.75 11.98 -20.58
N LEU A 729 -30.85 11.28 -20.85
CA LEU A 729 -31.11 10.59 -22.12
C LEU A 729 -31.10 11.51 -23.34
N ASN A 730 -31.63 12.72 -23.19
CA ASN A 730 -31.58 13.75 -24.25
C ASN A 730 -30.15 14.19 -24.57
N LEU A 731 -29.30 14.25 -23.57
CA LEU A 731 -27.87 14.58 -23.74
C LEU A 731 -27.11 13.40 -24.39
N ILE A 732 -27.44 12.15 -24.03
CA ILE A 732 -26.89 10.97 -24.69
C ILE A 732 -27.22 11.00 -26.20
N GLY A 733 -28.51 11.19 -26.57
CA GLY A 733 -28.90 11.20 -27.95
C GLY A 733 -28.28 12.35 -28.77
N ALA A 734 -28.28 13.55 -28.22
CA ALA A 734 -27.65 14.72 -28.88
C ALA A 734 -26.12 14.54 -28.96
N GLY A 735 -25.49 13.95 -27.93
CA GLY A 735 -24.06 13.68 -27.94
C GLY A 735 -23.64 12.65 -28.98
N VAL A 736 -24.43 11.60 -29.15
CA VAL A 736 -24.23 10.59 -30.20
C VAL A 736 -24.38 11.21 -31.60
N GLU A 737 -25.36 12.07 -31.80
CA GLU A 737 -25.58 12.75 -33.07
C GLU A 737 -24.42 13.73 -33.42
N ALA A 738 -23.82 14.35 -32.41
CA ALA A 738 -22.72 15.33 -32.55
C ALA A 738 -21.31 14.69 -32.60
N PHE A 739 -21.16 13.39 -32.33
CA PHE A 739 -19.85 12.74 -32.13
C PHE A 739 -18.94 12.82 -33.37
N GLU A 740 -19.48 12.73 -34.57
CA GLU A 740 -18.69 12.78 -35.82
C GLU A 740 -17.98 14.11 -36.04
N ALA A 741 -18.63 15.24 -35.71
CA ALA A 741 -18.02 16.56 -35.80
C ALA A 741 -16.77 16.69 -34.95
N ASP A 742 -16.75 16.03 -33.78
CA ASP A 742 -15.58 15.99 -32.89
C ASP A 742 -14.46 15.08 -33.44
N LEU A 743 -14.82 13.96 -34.04
CA LEU A 743 -13.87 13.03 -34.66
C LEU A 743 -13.15 13.68 -35.85
N GLN A 744 -13.86 14.40 -36.70
CA GLN A 744 -13.28 15.13 -37.85
C GLN A 744 -12.39 16.30 -37.40
N ALA A 745 -12.78 17.03 -36.38
CA ALA A 745 -11.97 18.11 -35.81
C ALA A 745 -10.66 17.57 -35.19
N ALA A 746 -10.72 16.42 -34.50
CA ALA A 746 -9.56 15.74 -33.95
C ALA A 746 -8.63 15.19 -35.05
N LEU A 747 -9.17 14.62 -36.12
CA LEU A 747 -8.41 14.16 -37.28
C LEU A 747 -7.76 15.32 -38.04
N ALA A 748 -8.45 16.42 -38.21
CA ALA A 748 -7.91 17.64 -38.85
C ALA A 748 -6.76 18.25 -38.03
N SER A 749 -6.86 18.26 -36.70
CA SER A 749 -5.77 18.72 -35.81
C SER A 749 -4.54 17.79 -35.85
N LEU A 750 -4.73 16.49 -36.07
CA LEU A 750 -3.67 15.51 -36.25
C LEU A 750 -2.92 15.70 -37.56
N GLN A 751 -3.62 16.02 -38.63
CA GLN A 751 -3.01 16.32 -39.94
C GLN A 751 -2.18 17.60 -39.91
N LEU A 752 -2.63 18.63 -39.18
CA LEU A 752 -1.90 19.87 -38.97
C LEU A 752 -0.63 19.70 -38.12
N SER A 753 -0.66 18.80 -37.11
CA SER A 753 0.52 18.51 -36.28
C SER A 753 1.61 17.68 -36.97
N GLN A 754 1.24 16.90 -37.99
CA GLN A 754 2.21 16.11 -38.79
C GLN A 754 2.93 16.96 -39.84
N THR A 755 2.44 18.17 -40.12
CA THR A 755 3.03 19.10 -41.13
C THR A 755 4.01 20.11 -40.55
N GLN A 756 4.18 20.18 -39.23
CA GLN A 756 5.24 20.99 -38.61
C GLN A 756 6.50 20.14 -38.32
N PRO A 757 7.64 20.44 -38.94
CA PRO A 757 8.90 19.78 -38.64
C PRO A 757 9.32 20.14 -37.20
N LEU A 758 9.55 19.12 -36.35
CA LEU A 758 10.12 19.25 -35.03
C LEU A 758 11.53 19.86 -35.10
N SER A 759 11.64 21.14 -34.78
CA SER A 759 12.94 21.73 -34.42
C SER A 759 13.33 21.21 -33.04
N SER A 760 14.35 20.38 -33.01
CA SER A 760 14.93 19.84 -31.77
C SER A 760 15.51 20.98 -30.92
N PRO A 761 15.15 21.13 -29.63
CA PRO A 761 15.97 21.91 -28.71
C PRO A 761 17.16 21.03 -28.30
N GLN A 762 18.37 21.47 -28.67
CA GLN A 762 19.59 20.97 -28.06
C GLN A 762 19.59 21.39 -26.58
N LEU A 763 19.45 20.44 -25.69
CA LEU A 763 19.81 20.62 -24.28
C LEU A 763 21.34 20.62 -24.17
N GLN A 764 21.92 21.80 -24.00
CA GLN A 764 23.26 21.92 -23.43
C GLN A 764 23.14 21.73 -21.91
N LEU A 765 23.80 20.69 -21.42
CA LEU A 765 24.09 20.48 -20.01
C LEU A 765 25.14 21.52 -19.57
N ALA A 766 24.84 22.29 -18.55
CA ALA A 766 25.78 22.95 -17.68
C ALA A 766 25.46 22.56 -16.24
#